data_15e13ed3e5500bfb2151f3eca1862f05
#
_entry.id   15e13ed3e5500bfb2151f3eca1862f05
#
_cell.length_a   1.000
_cell.length_b   1.000
_cell.length_c   1.000
_cell.angle_alpha   90.00
_cell.angle_beta   90.00
_cell.angle_gamma   90.00
#
_symmetry.space_group_name_H-M   'P 1'
#
loop_
_entity.id
_entity.type
_entity.pdbx_description
1 polymer ?
#
loop_
_entity_poly.entity_id
_entity_poly.type
_entity_poly.pdbx_seq_one_letter_code
_entity_poly.pdbx_strand_id
1 'polypeptide(L)'
;MKIEIMLKKLKVITNVFCVIALLTGKSFGQINQSKINKSDFTDPYAVFSNPPEAAKPGVLWMWMGTNLSKEGITKDLEALKNAGFKRTTMFSLSDITTPWAADIKNSPTPNIISWTEPWWKLVRHAAEEAKRLNMDFGMFNGPSYESSGGTWITPELSMQEICWSQNLVSGNKHISLQLKRPQVNPRANQSFPHYNPNTGLFEKPEIEARKTYYKDIVVLAMPAKGIVPENKVINLSKKMTPDGLLEWDAPEGEWTIYRFGHTTMGALIQPAQWEATGFECDKMSATAVEFHLNHVITETQKYLGDLIGTGFSHIHFDSYEAGVPTWTPKMREEFKNRRGYDATPHLATFAGRIINSKADSTKFKNDFDATIKDLYRDVYFKTIAKKLKEANLDFLCEPYGGPWRQDEIMPLVKNVMTEFWTTNGTYAPYELDPTVAALRKSGQNIIEAEAFTGFPDDSKWSETPAWVKPIGDAAFCAGVNRMILHRFVQQPWNDKILPGATMGQWGTHFDRTQTWWKNGMPALVKYWQRCQALLQWGNIVPTFADDFASENIEGKPLIKSIHRKSQDVDIYFVANTCHNKAIVKCIFQVAGMQPELWDPVNGNARSVNSFKEKDGKTIFDLEFDDAQSYFVVFRNKYVKPINPIAQNFSTKKEVLKINSTWKVSFDSAWGGPVKPVIFNVLEDWTKNNNLGIKYYSGTATYHTSFDFKTNKKSDDTSSLYIELGEVKEIAAIKLNGKDLGVLWTAPWSVEIPAGLLKEKKNQLTIEVSNLWANRLIGDEQELDDCEWLKGQMGDFSPGHKAGSYLKQFPDWFVKKQPRPSKGRYCFTTWKYFTKESPLISSGLIGPVKITQR
;
A
#
# COMPACT_ATOMS: atom_id res chain seq x y z
N MET A 1 19.02 64.81 -21.93
CA MET A 1 17.82 65.22 -21.16
C MET A 1 16.53 64.38 -21.48
N LYS A 2 16.28 63.93 -22.70
CA LYS A 2 15.11 63.07 -22.98
C LYS A 2 15.25 61.61 -22.59
N ILE A 3 16.48 61.08 -22.56
CA ILE A 3 16.75 59.66 -22.19
C ILE A 3 16.77 59.47 -20.68
N GLU A 4 17.19 60.46 -19.89
CA GLU A 4 17.18 60.40 -18.40
C GLU A 4 15.76 60.43 -17.83
N ILE A 5 14.85 61.16 -18.47
CA ILE A 5 13.43 61.25 -18.08
C ILE A 5 12.71 59.92 -18.39
N MET A 6 13.11 59.25 -19.45
CA MET A 6 12.54 57.90 -19.80
C MET A 6 13.03 56.80 -18.86
N LEU A 7 14.28 56.83 -18.43
CA LEU A 7 14.82 55.88 -17.46
C LEU A 7 14.28 56.07 -16.03
N LYS A 8 14.00 57.33 -15.62
CA LYS A 8 13.31 57.60 -14.34
C LYS A 8 11.84 57.16 -14.35
N LYS A 9 11.13 57.27 -15.48
CA LYS A 9 9.75 56.72 -15.61
C LYS A 9 9.72 55.19 -15.65
N LEU A 10 10.74 54.54 -16.24
CA LEU A 10 10.82 53.08 -16.20
C LEU A 10 11.12 52.53 -14.80
N LYS A 11 11.97 53.19 -14.00
CA LYS A 11 12.22 52.80 -12.59
C LYS A 11 11.00 52.99 -11.68
N VAL A 12 10.15 53.96 -11.92
CA VAL A 12 8.90 54.18 -11.15
C VAL A 12 7.85 53.12 -11.53
N ILE A 13 7.76 52.75 -12.81
CA ILE A 13 6.84 51.68 -13.28
C ILE A 13 7.31 50.34 -12.75
N THR A 14 8.60 50.03 -12.70
CA THR A 14 9.13 48.75 -12.17
C THR A 14 8.90 48.65 -10.66
N ASN A 15 9.06 49.74 -9.90
CA ASN A 15 8.80 49.75 -8.46
C ASN A 15 7.30 49.71 -8.11
N VAL A 16 6.42 50.25 -8.93
CA VAL A 16 4.96 50.14 -8.73
C VAL A 16 4.44 48.73 -9.07
N PHE A 17 5.02 48.06 -10.06
CA PHE A 17 4.68 46.64 -10.34
C PHE A 17 5.21 45.70 -9.25
N CYS A 18 6.35 45.93 -8.65
CA CYS A 18 6.86 45.16 -7.50
C CYS A 18 6.04 45.38 -6.21
N VAL A 19 5.49 46.58 -5.99
CA VAL A 19 4.65 46.87 -4.81
C VAL A 19 3.22 46.36 -5.01
N ILE A 20 2.67 46.35 -6.24
CA ILE A 20 1.36 45.80 -6.55
C ILE A 20 1.42 44.25 -6.54
N ALA A 21 2.55 43.60 -6.95
CA ALA A 21 2.78 42.19 -6.79
C ALA A 21 2.94 41.76 -5.33
N LEU A 22 3.36 42.65 -4.43
CA LEU A 22 3.45 42.43 -2.97
C LEU A 22 2.12 42.66 -2.23
N LEU A 23 1.14 43.31 -2.84
CA LEU A 23 -0.15 43.63 -2.20
C LEU A 23 -1.33 42.78 -2.73
N THR A 24 -1.17 42.05 -3.84
CA THR A 24 -2.15 41.09 -4.34
C THR A 24 -1.73 39.61 -4.18
N GLY A 25 -0.52 39.38 -3.67
CA GLY A 25 -0.02 38.10 -3.22
C GLY A 25 -0.57 37.74 -1.84
N LYS A 26 -1.90 37.69 -1.66
CA LYS A 26 -2.48 36.83 -0.63
C LYS A 26 -2.19 35.39 -1.07
N SER A 27 -1.07 34.91 -0.57
CA SER A 27 -0.66 33.54 -0.54
C SER A 27 -1.88 32.64 -0.35
N PHE A 28 -2.12 31.77 -1.31
CA PHE A 28 -2.76 30.51 -1.04
C PHE A 28 -1.94 29.87 0.10
N GLY A 29 -2.60 29.72 1.24
CA GLY A 29 -1.96 29.36 2.48
C GLY A 29 -1.07 28.15 2.30
N GLN A 30 0.20 28.28 2.66
CA GLN A 30 1.01 27.16 3.06
C GLN A 30 0.18 26.37 4.07
N ILE A 31 -0.29 25.19 3.65
CA ILE A 31 -0.80 24.18 4.56
C ILE A 31 0.31 24.00 5.60
N ASN A 32 0.00 24.24 6.86
CA ASN A 32 0.89 23.94 7.96
C ASN A 32 1.31 22.49 7.82
N GLN A 33 2.44 22.25 7.15
CA GLN A 33 3.25 21.09 7.46
C GLN A 33 3.38 21.16 8.98
N SER A 34 2.95 20.12 9.68
CA SER A 34 3.17 19.96 11.11
C SER A 34 4.52 20.57 11.38
N LYS A 35 4.60 21.58 12.26
CA LYS A 35 5.85 22.23 12.63
C LYS A 35 6.78 21.16 13.18
N ILE A 36 7.44 20.45 12.30
CA ILE A 36 8.68 19.77 12.61
C ILE A 36 9.61 20.96 12.83
N ASN A 37 9.89 21.25 14.09
CA ASN A 37 10.82 22.29 14.44
C ASN A 37 12.10 22.02 13.64
N LYS A 38 12.53 22.97 12.82
CA LYS A 38 13.80 22.87 12.08
C LYS A 38 15.00 22.60 13.01
N SER A 39 14.83 22.79 14.32
CA SER A 39 15.82 22.49 15.36
C SER A 39 15.99 20.99 15.66
N ASP A 40 15.02 20.12 15.33
CA ASP A 40 15.07 18.69 15.70
C ASP A 40 15.85 17.82 14.72
N PHE A 41 16.31 18.36 13.59
CA PHE A 41 17.03 17.65 12.54
C PHE A 41 18.47 18.14 12.32
N THR A 42 19.14 18.67 13.34
CA THR A 42 20.50 19.20 13.19
C THR A 42 21.58 18.11 13.13
N ASP A 43 21.35 16.95 13.74
CA ASP A 43 22.29 15.82 13.72
C ASP A 43 21.61 14.56 13.15
N PRO A 44 22.03 14.03 11.97
CA PRO A 44 21.48 12.82 11.40
C PRO A 44 21.70 11.58 12.28
N TYR A 45 22.74 11.57 13.13
CA TYR A 45 22.96 10.47 14.04
C TYR A 45 21.93 10.41 15.18
N ALA A 46 21.53 11.54 15.70
CA ALA A 46 20.48 11.62 16.71
C ALA A 46 19.16 11.09 16.15
N VAL A 47 18.81 11.46 14.92
CA VAL A 47 17.61 11.02 14.19
C VAL A 47 17.68 9.52 13.88
N PHE A 48 18.83 9.00 13.49
CA PHE A 48 19.05 7.57 13.24
C PHE A 48 18.93 6.73 14.52
N SER A 49 19.54 7.19 15.61
CA SER A 49 19.55 6.51 16.89
C SER A 49 18.19 6.51 17.57
N ASN A 50 17.47 7.63 17.46
CA ASN A 50 16.14 7.85 18.03
C ASN A 50 15.16 8.40 16.96
N PRO A 51 14.63 7.55 16.07
CA PRO A 51 13.77 7.96 14.97
C PRO A 51 12.53 8.72 15.44
N PRO A 52 12.19 9.86 14.81
CA PRO A 52 11.03 10.67 15.17
C PRO A 52 9.70 9.97 14.80
N GLU A 53 8.58 10.47 15.36
CA GLU A 53 7.23 9.94 15.07
C GLU A 53 6.92 9.93 13.56
N ALA A 54 7.39 10.93 12.80
CA ALA A 54 7.21 11.00 11.35
C ALA A 54 7.88 9.85 10.58
N ALA A 55 8.89 9.20 11.17
CA ALA A 55 9.58 8.06 10.58
C ALA A 55 8.94 6.70 10.94
N LYS A 56 7.84 6.68 11.68
CA LYS A 56 7.14 5.45 12.00
C LYS A 56 6.25 5.03 10.84
N PRO A 57 6.22 3.73 10.48
CA PRO A 57 5.35 3.22 9.42
C PRO A 57 3.88 3.19 9.85
N GLY A 58 3.00 2.92 8.88
CA GLY A 58 1.58 2.68 9.06
C GLY A 58 1.14 1.36 8.47
N VAL A 59 -0.17 1.07 8.59
CA VAL A 59 -0.80 -0.10 7.98
C VAL A 59 -2.16 0.28 7.37
N LEU A 60 -2.53 -0.39 6.29
CA LEU A 60 -3.90 -0.51 5.83
C LEU A 60 -4.55 -1.62 6.65
N TRP A 61 -5.57 -1.26 7.43
CA TRP A 61 -6.22 -2.13 8.39
C TRP A 61 -7.56 -2.63 7.88
N MET A 62 -7.56 -3.86 7.35
CA MET A 62 -8.69 -4.46 6.68
C MET A 62 -9.69 -5.07 7.67
N TRP A 63 -10.91 -4.57 7.68
CA TRP A 63 -12.04 -5.10 8.42
C TRP A 63 -12.88 -5.95 7.48
N MET A 64 -12.81 -7.30 7.68
CA MET A 64 -13.34 -8.27 6.74
C MET A 64 -14.78 -8.67 7.09
N GLY A 65 -15.68 -8.47 6.16
CA GLY A 65 -17.09 -8.83 6.30
C GLY A 65 -17.74 -8.30 7.57
N THR A 66 -18.60 -9.09 8.18
CA THR A 66 -19.22 -8.78 9.47
C THR A 66 -18.39 -9.24 10.69
N ASN A 67 -17.22 -9.88 10.44
CA ASN A 67 -16.44 -10.56 11.47
C ASN A 67 -15.53 -9.59 12.24
N LEU A 68 -16.12 -8.83 13.17
CA LEU A 68 -15.43 -7.80 13.92
C LEU A 68 -15.69 -7.95 15.43
N SER A 69 -14.71 -7.55 16.26
CA SER A 69 -14.89 -7.54 17.72
C SER A 69 -14.10 -6.42 18.41
N LYS A 70 -14.63 -5.89 19.50
CA LYS A 70 -13.94 -4.89 20.35
C LYS A 70 -12.62 -5.43 20.89
N GLU A 71 -12.63 -6.67 21.39
CA GLU A 71 -11.42 -7.31 21.93
C GLU A 71 -10.32 -7.42 20.85
N GLY A 72 -10.69 -7.86 19.65
CA GLY A 72 -9.75 -7.93 18.51
C GLY A 72 -9.19 -6.57 18.13
N ILE A 73 -10.04 -5.54 18.05
CA ILE A 73 -9.64 -4.16 17.76
C ILE A 73 -8.60 -3.66 18.78
N THR A 74 -8.86 -3.83 20.08
CA THR A 74 -7.93 -3.44 21.13
C THR A 74 -6.59 -4.17 20.99
N LYS A 75 -6.61 -5.52 20.83
CA LYS A 75 -5.40 -6.34 20.69
C LYS A 75 -4.59 -5.96 19.43
N ASP A 76 -5.26 -5.67 18.34
CA ASP A 76 -4.60 -5.27 17.07
C ASP A 76 -3.86 -3.93 17.26
N LEU A 77 -4.53 -2.92 17.82
CA LEU A 77 -3.93 -1.60 18.05
C LEU A 77 -2.79 -1.66 19.08
N GLU A 78 -2.92 -2.46 20.13
CA GLU A 78 -1.84 -2.70 21.11
C GLU A 78 -0.65 -3.41 20.45
N ALA A 79 -0.90 -4.42 19.61
CA ALA A 79 0.16 -5.13 18.88
C ALA A 79 0.90 -4.21 17.92
N LEU A 80 0.19 -3.36 17.18
CA LEU A 80 0.77 -2.36 16.28
C LEU A 80 1.58 -1.32 17.06
N LYS A 81 1.05 -0.79 18.17
CA LYS A 81 1.77 0.17 19.02
C LYS A 81 3.05 -0.42 19.58
N ASN A 82 2.96 -1.65 20.12
CA ASN A 82 4.11 -2.35 20.71
C ASN A 82 5.18 -2.68 19.66
N ALA A 83 4.78 -2.93 18.41
CA ALA A 83 5.71 -3.11 17.29
C ALA A 83 6.34 -1.79 16.80
N GLY A 84 5.77 -0.64 17.16
CA GLY A 84 6.31 0.68 16.83
C GLY A 84 5.64 1.38 15.65
N PHE A 85 4.46 0.94 15.23
CA PHE A 85 3.65 1.65 14.23
C PHE A 85 3.03 2.93 14.82
N LYS A 86 2.73 3.89 13.94
CA LYS A 86 2.07 5.15 14.33
C LYS A 86 0.68 5.29 13.76
N ARG A 87 0.43 4.83 12.53
CA ARG A 87 -0.83 5.08 11.80
C ARG A 87 -1.52 3.79 11.38
N THR A 88 -2.85 3.82 11.47
CA THR A 88 -3.74 2.81 10.89
C THR A 88 -4.80 3.50 10.06
N THR A 89 -5.04 2.98 8.84
CA THR A 89 -6.14 3.41 7.98
C THR A 89 -7.07 2.23 7.77
N MET A 90 -8.30 2.32 8.26
CA MET A 90 -9.27 1.24 8.22
C MET A 90 -10.02 1.21 6.88
N PHE A 91 -10.16 0.00 6.33
CA PHE A 91 -10.99 -0.33 5.18
C PHE A 91 -12.01 -1.39 5.59
N SER A 92 -13.26 -1.18 5.25
CA SER A 92 -14.31 -2.16 5.49
C SER A 92 -14.62 -2.89 4.19
N LEU A 93 -14.29 -4.17 4.12
CA LEU A 93 -14.35 -4.98 2.90
C LEU A 93 -15.26 -6.18 3.07
N SER A 94 -15.76 -6.77 1.98
CA SER A 94 -16.34 -8.11 2.01
C SER A 94 -15.30 -9.17 2.38
N ASP A 95 -15.73 -10.33 2.88
CA ASP A 95 -14.83 -11.42 3.27
C ASP A 95 -14.02 -11.96 2.07
N ILE A 96 -14.66 -12.00 0.91
CA ILE A 96 -14.06 -12.43 -0.35
C ILE A 96 -13.95 -11.18 -1.22
N THR A 97 -12.75 -10.70 -1.43
CA THR A 97 -12.50 -9.47 -2.15
C THR A 97 -12.47 -9.71 -3.66
N THR A 98 -11.39 -9.51 -4.33
CA THR A 98 -11.25 -9.62 -5.78
C THR A 98 -10.93 -11.05 -6.21
N PRO A 99 -11.48 -11.59 -7.30
CA PRO A 99 -12.38 -10.93 -8.26
C PRO A 99 -13.86 -10.93 -7.85
N TRP A 100 -14.20 -11.36 -6.66
CA TRP A 100 -15.58 -11.53 -6.21
C TRP A 100 -15.85 -10.73 -4.95
N ALA A 101 -16.83 -9.87 -4.98
CA ALA A 101 -17.35 -9.25 -3.77
C ALA A 101 -18.41 -10.20 -3.17
N ALA A 102 -18.11 -10.90 -2.09
CA ALA A 102 -19.00 -11.81 -1.42
C ALA A 102 -18.69 -11.93 0.06
N ASP A 103 -19.69 -12.27 0.87
CA ASP A 103 -19.55 -12.51 2.30
C ASP A 103 -19.62 -13.99 2.62
N ILE A 104 -18.84 -14.42 3.62
CA ILE A 104 -18.88 -15.78 4.14
C ILE A 104 -20.22 -15.97 4.88
N LYS A 105 -20.96 -17.00 4.48
CA LYS A 105 -22.28 -17.29 5.09
C LYS A 105 -22.14 -17.73 6.54
N ASN A 106 -23.25 -17.62 7.30
CA ASN A 106 -23.36 -18.08 8.69
C ASN A 106 -22.31 -17.39 9.62
N SER A 107 -22.12 -16.07 9.44
CA SER A 107 -21.19 -15.31 10.27
C SER A 107 -21.59 -15.35 11.76
N PRO A 108 -20.62 -15.44 12.69
CA PRO A 108 -20.91 -15.34 14.13
C PRO A 108 -21.39 -13.94 14.58
N THR A 109 -21.19 -12.90 13.73
CA THR A 109 -21.57 -11.50 14.03
C THR A 109 -22.33 -10.87 12.84
N PRO A 110 -23.46 -11.45 12.38
CA PRO A 110 -24.09 -11.09 11.11
C PRO A 110 -24.68 -9.66 11.06
N ASN A 111 -24.85 -9.00 12.20
CA ASN A 111 -25.46 -7.67 12.28
C ASN A 111 -24.45 -6.51 12.20
N ILE A 112 -23.16 -6.80 12.04
CA ILE A 112 -22.13 -5.76 11.95
C ILE A 112 -21.91 -5.42 10.46
N ILE A 113 -22.87 -4.72 9.89
CA ILE A 113 -22.82 -4.24 8.50
C ILE A 113 -22.19 -2.87 8.48
N SER A 114 -21.30 -2.62 7.52
CA SER A 114 -20.58 -1.34 7.34
C SER A 114 -21.55 -0.16 7.28
N TRP A 115 -21.19 0.94 7.93
CA TRP A 115 -21.95 2.19 8.01
C TRP A 115 -23.26 2.11 8.79
N THR A 116 -23.57 0.98 9.45
CA THR A 116 -24.67 0.87 10.41
C THR A 116 -24.24 1.24 11.82
N GLU A 117 -25.18 1.49 12.73
CA GLU A 117 -24.89 1.87 14.12
C GLU A 117 -24.00 0.84 14.87
N PRO A 118 -24.21 -0.50 14.76
CA PRO A 118 -23.31 -1.48 15.36
C PRO A 118 -21.86 -1.34 14.90
N TRP A 119 -21.64 -1.10 13.60
CA TRP A 119 -20.32 -0.89 13.03
C TRP A 119 -19.69 0.43 13.54
N TRP A 120 -20.43 1.54 13.54
CA TRP A 120 -19.95 2.82 14.04
C TRP A 120 -19.55 2.76 15.53
N LYS A 121 -20.21 1.93 16.35
CA LYS A 121 -19.78 1.68 17.73
C LYS A 121 -18.41 1.03 17.82
N LEU A 122 -18.04 0.18 16.84
CA LEU A 122 -16.70 -0.40 16.75
C LEU A 122 -15.67 0.62 16.23
N VAL A 123 -16.01 1.44 15.25
CA VAL A 123 -15.16 2.54 14.78
C VAL A 123 -14.88 3.52 15.92
N ARG A 124 -15.89 3.87 16.72
CA ARG A 124 -15.68 4.70 17.92
C ARG A 124 -14.74 4.04 18.91
N HIS A 125 -14.91 2.76 19.18
CA HIS A 125 -14.00 2.01 20.05
C HIS A 125 -12.56 2.03 19.51
N ALA A 126 -12.37 1.84 18.20
CA ALA A 126 -11.06 1.93 17.58
C ALA A 126 -10.42 3.33 17.73
N ALA A 127 -11.22 4.40 17.59
CA ALA A 127 -10.75 5.77 17.80
C ALA A 127 -10.40 6.07 19.27
N GLU A 128 -11.16 5.54 20.23
CA GLU A 128 -10.86 5.64 21.65
C GLU A 128 -9.55 4.92 22.02
N GLU A 129 -9.35 3.72 21.48
CA GLU A 129 -8.11 2.94 21.66
C GLU A 129 -6.91 3.60 20.97
N ALA A 130 -7.09 4.14 19.75
CA ALA A 130 -6.04 4.89 19.05
C ALA A 130 -5.61 6.12 19.88
N LYS A 131 -6.57 6.87 20.45
CA LYS A 131 -6.29 7.99 21.37
C LYS A 131 -5.52 7.51 22.61
N ARG A 132 -5.98 6.43 23.26
CA ARG A 132 -5.32 5.82 24.43
C ARG A 132 -3.86 5.47 24.14
N LEU A 133 -3.59 4.94 22.95
CA LEU A 133 -2.28 4.46 22.52
C LEU A 133 -1.42 5.55 21.85
N ASN A 134 -1.96 6.76 21.66
CA ASN A 134 -1.32 7.82 20.89
C ASN A 134 -0.93 7.34 19.48
N MET A 135 -1.90 6.79 18.75
CA MET A 135 -1.80 6.38 17.36
C MET A 135 -2.69 7.26 16.49
N ASP A 136 -2.35 7.40 15.22
CA ASP A 136 -3.16 8.09 14.21
C ASP A 136 -4.10 7.06 13.58
N PHE A 137 -5.39 7.23 13.74
CA PHE A 137 -6.42 6.38 13.14
C PHE A 137 -7.29 7.19 12.18
N GLY A 138 -7.62 6.58 11.07
CA GLY A 138 -8.57 7.11 10.08
C GLY A 138 -9.21 5.98 9.29
N MET A 139 -10.00 6.33 8.30
CA MET A 139 -10.71 5.34 7.50
C MET A 139 -10.82 5.75 6.03
N PHE A 140 -11.18 4.81 5.19
CA PHE A 140 -11.58 5.06 3.82
C PHE A 140 -12.95 5.80 3.78
N ASN A 141 -13.21 6.50 2.69
CA ASN A 141 -14.38 7.38 2.56
C ASN A 141 -15.70 6.69 2.19
N GLY A 142 -15.74 5.37 2.25
CA GLY A 142 -16.90 4.54 1.90
C GLY A 142 -16.76 3.10 2.39
N PRO A 143 -17.74 2.22 2.10
CA PRO A 143 -17.71 0.81 2.52
C PRO A 143 -16.92 -0.08 1.54
N SER A 144 -15.69 0.31 1.16
CA SER A 144 -14.83 -0.43 0.22
C SER A 144 -13.43 0.18 0.16
N TYR A 145 -12.66 -0.08 -0.93
CA TYR A 145 -11.46 0.66 -1.31
C TYR A 145 -11.60 1.38 -2.66
N GLU A 146 -12.57 1.03 -3.53
CA GLU A 146 -12.82 1.81 -4.74
C GLU A 146 -13.17 3.28 -4.40
N SER A 147 -13.35 4.11 -5.30
CA SER A 147 -13.27 5.55 -5.23
C SER A 147 -14.16 6.25 -4.16
N SER A 148 -15.45 6.50 -4.40
CA SER A 148 -16.33 7.24 -3.47
C SER A 148 -17.79 6.97 -3.75
N GLY A 149 -18.50 6.43 -2.79
CA GLY A 149 -19.89 6.08 -2.96
C GLY A 149 -20.49 5.38 -1.73
N GLY A 150 -21.59 4.69 -1.95
CA GLY A 150 -22.29 3.94 -0.92
C GLY A 150 -23.79 3.82 -1.20
N THR A 151 -24.51 3.16 -0.29
CA THR A 151 -25.96 2.93 -0.41
C THR A 151 -26.81 4.21 -0.44
N TRP A 152 -26.25 5.35 -0.03
CA TRP A 152 -26.91 6.67 -0.06
C TRP A 152 -26.85 7.35 -1.42
N ILE A 153 -26.10 6.82 -2.39
CA ILE A 153 -26.04 7.39 -3.75
C ILE A 153 -27.18 6.86 -4.60
N THR A 154 -28.05 7.78 -5.04
CA THR A 154 -29.14 7.43 -5.95
C THR A 154 -28.66 7.37 -7.42
N PRO A 155 -29.42 6.78 -8.34
CA PRO A 155 -29.05 6.74 -9.77
C PRO A 155 -28.76 8.14 -10.35
N GLU A 156 -29.45 9.20 -9.89
CA GLU A 156 -29.23 10.57 -10.33
C GLU A 156 -27.88 11.16 -9.89
N LEU A 157 -27.38 10.71 -8.75
CA LEU A 157 -26.12 11.16 -8.17
C LEU A 157 -24.95 10.23 -8.52
N SER A 158 -25.23 9.12 -9.22
CA SER A 158 -24.21 8.14 -9.61
C SER A 158 -23.44 8.55 -10.85
N MET A 159 -22.30 7.90 -11.10
CA MET A 159 -21.53 8.08 -12.34
C MET A 159 -22.41 7.82 -13.56
N GLN A 160 -22.33 8.70 -14.58
CA GLN A 160 -23.20 8.68 -15.76
C GLN A 160 -22.45 8.31 -17.03
N GLU A 161 -23.15 7.66 -17.96
CA GLU A 161 -22.68 7.44 -19.32
C GLU A 161 -23.65 7.99 -20.37
N ILE A 162 -23.11 8.55 -21.46
CA ILE A 162 -23.89 8.96 -22.62
C ILE A 162 -24.31 7.73 -23.43
N CYS A 163 -25.55 7.74 -23.88
CA CYS A 163 -26.10 6.72 -24.77
C CYS A 163 -26.95 7.36 -25.88
N TRP A 164 -27.14 6.64 -26.98
CA TRP A 164 -27.91 7.13 -28.09
C TRP A 164 -28.65 6.02 -28.85
N SER A 165 -29.75 6.42 -29.51
CA SER A 165 -30.40 5.64 -30.54
C SER A 165 -30.39 6.42 -31.84
N GLN A 166 -30.56 5.75 -32.97
CA GLN A 166 -30.58 6.39 -34.29
C GLN A 166 -31.70 5.86 -35.17
N ASN A 167 -32.23 6.73 -36.01
CA ASN A 167 -33.25 6.39 -37.01
C ASN A 167 -32.87 7.03 -38.35
N LEU A 168 -32.97 6.27 -39.44
CA LEU A 168 -32.78 6.79 -40.80
C LEU A 168 -34.18 7.15 -41.38
N VAL A 169 -34.28 8.33 -41.98
CA VAL A 169 -35.53 8.82 -42.59
C VAL A 169 -35.24 9.53 -43.92
N SER A 170 -36.17 9.39 -44.90
CA SER A 170 -36.17 10.16 -46.13
C SER A 170 -36.93 11.45 -45.92
N GLY A 171 -36.35 12.57 -46.31
CA GLY A 171 -36.95 13.91 -46.18
C GLY A 171 -37.93 14.26 -47.32
N ASN A 172 -38.17 15.58 -47.50
CA ASN A 172 -39.17 16.15 -48.33
C ASN A 172 -40.60 15.72 -47.98
N LYS A 173 -40.86 15.49 -46.67
CA LYS A 173 -42.18 15.12 -46.11
C LYS A 173 -42.25 15.40 -44.62
N HIS A 174 -43.49 15.45 -44.15
CA HIS A 174 -43.73 15.40 -42.71
C HIS A 174 -43.33 14.04 -42.14
N ILE A 175 -42.53 14.05 -41.05
CA ILE A 175 -42.09 12.89 -40.30
C ILE A 175 -42.82 12.85 -38.95
N SER A 176 -43.59 11.80 -38.72
CA SER A 176 -44.16 11.44 -37.41
C SER A 176 -43.51 10.13 -36.99
N LEU A 177 -42.63 10.17 -35.95
CA LEU A 177 -41.77 9.04 -35.60
C LEU A 177 -41.66 8.91 -34.10
N GLN A 178 -41.99 7.72 -33.59
CA GLN A 178 -41.71 7.32 -32.21
C GLN A 178 -40.20 6.99 -32.02
N LEU A 179 -39.46 7.92 -31.43
CA LEU A 179 -38.05 7.70 -31.09
C LEU A 179 -37.92 6.86 -29.82
N LYS A 180 -37.44 5.65 -29.95
CA LYS A 180 -37.19 4.77 -28.79
C LYS A 180 -36.05 5.30 -27.95
N ARG A 181 -36.16 5.11 -26.61
CA ARG A 181 -35.01 5.32 -25.72
C ARG A 181 -33.82 4.44 -26.14
N PRO A 182 -32.57 4.93 -26.01
CA PRO A 182 -31.37 4.11 -26.20
C PRO A 182 -31.43 2.84 -25.34
N GLN A 183 -31.05 1.70 -25.90
CA GLN A 183 -30.88 0.49 -25.14
C GLN A 183 -29.45 0.42 -24.63
N VAL A 184 -29.27 0.10 -23.36
CA VAL A 184 -27.97 -0.07 -22.69
C VAL A 184 -27.89 -1.47 -22.11
N ASN A 185 -26.68 -1.97 -21.93
CA ASN A 185 -26.45 -3.23 -21.24
C ASN A 185 -26.96 -3.10 -19.78
N PRO A 186 -27.85 -3.98 -19.30
CA PRO A 186 -28.35 -3.91 -17.92
C PRO A 186 -27.32 -4.25 -16.87
N ARG A 187 -26.20 -4.90 -17.21
CA ARG A 187 -25.15 -5.25 -16.26
C ARG A 187 -24.30 -4.04 -15.92
N ALA A 188 -23.79 -4.05 -14.68
CA ALA A 188 -22.85 -3.03 -14.20
C ALA A 188 -21.67 -2.87 -15.16
N ASN A 189 -21.31 -1.64 -15.49
CA ASN A 189 -20.21 -1.37 -16.41
C ASN A 189 -18.87 -1.64 -15.73
N GLN A 190 -18.68 -1.09 -14.55
CA GLN A 190 -17.52 -1.36 -13.68
C GLN A 190 -18.05 -1.91 -12.36
N SER A 191 -17.71 -3.15 -12.05
CA SER A 191 -17.92 -3.80 -10.76
C SER A 191 -17.31 -5.19 -10.77
N PHE A 192 -16.96 -5.70 -9.60
CA PHE A 192 -16.57 -7.10 -9.44
C PHE A 192 -17.76 -8.04 -9.67
N PRO A 193 -17.54 -9.26 -10.20
CA PRO A 193 -18.58 -10.25 -10.27
C PRO A 193 -19.06 -10.69 -8.87
N HIS A 194 -20.36 -10.93 -8.72
CA HIS A 194 -20.96 -11.50 -7.52
C HIS A 194 -21.30 -12.96 -7.73
N TYR A 195 -21.25 -13.75 -6.66
CA TYR A 195 -21.69 -15.14 -6.70
C TYR A 195 -23.22 -15.19 -6.88
N ASN A 196 -23.66 -15.79 -7.98
CA ASN A 196 -25.07 -16.06 -8.23
C ASN A 196 -25.41 -17.48 -7.73
N PRO A 197 -26.18 -17.64 -6.64
CA PRO A 197 -26.51 -18.96 -6.09
C PRO A 197 -27.37 -19.79 -7.01
N ASN A 198 -28.09 -19.18 -7.97
CA ASN A 198 -28.97 -19.88 -8.91
C ASN A 198 -28.20 -20.54 -10.07
N THR A 199 -27.13 -19.90 -10.54
CA THR A 199 -26.27 -20.39 -11.62
C THR A 199 -25.01 -21.08 -11.11
N GLY A 200 -24.62 -20.86 -9.87
CA GLY A 200 -23.36 -21.31 -9.31
C GLY A 200 -22.13 -20.58 -9.88
N LEU A 201 -22.34 -19.49 -10.61
CA LEU A 201 -21.30 -18.72 -11.29
C LEU A 201 -21.12 -17.35 -10.64
N PHE A 202 -19.95 -16.76 -10.85
CA PHE A 202 -19.69 -15.35 -10.54
C PHE A 202 -20.01 -14.49 -11.75
N GLU A 203 -20.93 -13.56 -11.60
CA GLU A 203 -21.45 -12.73 -12.69
C GLU A 203 -21.49 -11.26 -12.27
N LYS A 204 -21.24 -10.34 -13.21
CA LYS A 204 -21.48 -8.90 -12.98
C LYS A 204 -22.98 -8.70 -12.71
N PRO A 205 -23.36 -7.98 -11.65
CA PRO A 205 -24.75 -7.82 -11.27
C PRO A 205 -25.53 -7.05 -12.34
N GLU A 206 -26.79 -7.41 -12.54
CA GLU A 206 -27.74 -6.57 -13.26
C GLU A 206 -28.18 -5.43 -12.37
N ILE A 207 -28.12 -4.22 -12.90
CA ILE A 207 -28.49 -2.99 -12.20
C ILE A 207 -29.84 -2.51 -12.76
N GLU A 208 -30.89 -2.62 -11.98
CA GLU A 208 -32.24 -2.22 -12.40
C GLU A 208 -32.29 -0.74 -12.80
N ALA A 209 -31.52 0.10 -12.13
CA ALA A 209 -31.43 1.52 -12.47
C ALA A 209 -30.92 1.77 -13.91
N ARG A 210 -30.13 0.87 -14.49
CA ARG A 210 -29.69 1.00 -15.89
C ARG A 210 -30.84 0.77 -16.89
N LYS A 211 -31.87 0.04 -16.49
CA LYS A 211 -33.09 -0.19 -17.30
C LYS A 211 -34.10 0.95 -17.14
N THR A 212 -34.19 1.50 -15.94
CA THR A 212 -35.24 2.43 -15.54
C THR A 212 -34.86 3.89 -15.54
N TYR A 213 -33.65 4.25 -15.09
CA TYR A 213 -33.17 5.62 -15.05
C TYR A 213 -32.61 6.05 -16.42
N TYR A 214 -33.16 7.12 -16.97
CA TYR A 214 -32.76 7.74 -18.23
C TYR A 214 -33.19 9.19 -18.28
N LYS A 215 -32.34 10.07 -18.81
CA LYS A 215 -32.66 11.45 -19.10
C LYS A 215 -32.20 11.83 -20.51
N ASP A 216 -33.06 12.48 -21.27
CA ASP A 216 -32.75 13.03 -22.60
C ASP A 216 -31.73 14.17 -22.51
N ILE A 217 -30.76 14.18 -23.42
CA ILE A 217 -29.78 15.26 -23.59
C ILE A 217 -30.21 16.15 -24.76
N VAL A 218 -30.41 15.54 -25.93
CA VAL A 218 -30.73 16.25 -27.17
C VAL A 218 -31.18 15.28 -28.27
N VAL A 219 -32.03 15.75 -29.16
CA VAL A 219 -32.37 15.09 -30.43
C VAL A 219 -31.75 15.89 -31.58
N LEU A 220 -30.90 15.22 -32.37
CA LEU A 220 -30.19 15.84 -33.50
C LEU A 220 -30.54 15.13 -34.80
N ALA A 221 -30.86 15.92 -35.85
CA ALA A 221 -30.95 15.41 -37.22
C ALA A 221 -29.77 15.94 -38.04
N MET A 222 -29.24 15.11 -38.91
CA MET A 222 -28.13 15.47 -39.80
C MET A 222 -28.15 14.63 -41.08
N PRO A 223 -27.56 15.09 -42.21
CA PRO A 223 -27.41 14.29 -43.42
C PRO A 223 -26.88 12.91 -43.13
N ALA A 224 -27.50 11.85 -43.72
CA ALA A 224 -27.21 10.47 -43.37
C ALA A 224 -25.81 10.02 -43.74
N LYS A 225 -25.20 10.59 -44.76
CA LYS A 225 -23.93 10.20 -45.33
C LYS A 225 -22.89 11.33 -45.33
N GLY A 226 -21.62 10.95 -45.36
CA GLY A 226 -20.50 11.87 -45.57
C GLY A 226 -20.12 12.67 -44.30
N ILE A 227 -19.26 13.65 -44.52
CA ILE A 227 -18.85 14.65 -43.53
C ILE A 227 -20.00 15.64 -43.39
N VAL A 228 -20.41 15.93 -42.16
CA VAL A 228 -21.55 16.83 -41.88
C VAL A 228 -21.02 18.19 -41.46
N PRO A 229 -21.30 19.27 -42.19
CA PRO A 229 -21.04 20.63 -41.72
C PRO A 229 -21.86 20.90 -40.47
N GLU A 230 -21.28 21.53 -39.46
CA GLU A 230 -21.92 21.84 -38.19
C GLU A 230 -23.26 22.58 -38.36
N ASN A 231 -23.32 23.53 -39.30
CA ASN A 231 -24.53 24.27 -39.62
C ASN A 231 -25.66 23.43 -40.28
N LYS A 232 -25.38 22.17 -40.65
CA LYS A 232 -26.37 21.20 -41.13
C LYS A 232 -26.85 20.24 -40.02
N VAL A 233 -26.35 20.39 -38.80
CA VAL A 233 -26.85 19.67 -37.62
C VAL A 233 -28.07 20.43 -37.09
N ILE A 234 -29.23 19.80 -37.10
CA ILE A 234 -30.52 20.41 -36.67
C ILE A 234 -30.89 19.85 -35.30
N ASN A 235 -31.09 20.75 -34.32
CA ASN A 235 -31.61 20.38 -33.01
C ASN A 235 -33.14 20.28 -33.04
N LEU A 236 -33.65 19.05 -32.89
CA LEU A 236 -35.05 18.70 -32.89
C LEU A 236 -35.66 18.48 -31.49
N SER A 237 -34.92 18.74 -30.40
CA SER A 237 -35.38 18.45 -29.04
C SER A 237 -36.72 19.04 -28.68
N LYS A 238 -37.05 20.28 -29.20
CA LYS A 238 -38.33 20.96 -28.97
C LYS A 238 -39.46 20.40 -29.80
N LYS A 239 -39.17 19.53 -30.78
CA LYS A 239 -40.15 18.89 -31.67
C LYS A 239 -40.48 17.45 -31.21
N MET A 240 -39.82 16.96 -30.19
CA MET A 240 -40.11 15.68 -29.57
C MET A 240 -40.91 15.88 -28.29
N THR A 241 -41.97 15.11 -28.15
CA THR A 241 -42.76 15.05 -26.90
C THR A 241 -42.04 14.28 -25.80
N PRO A 242 -42.42 14.40 -24.53
CA PRO A 242 -41.78 13.69 -23.41
C PRO A 242 -41.85 12.15 -23.54
N ASP A 243 -42.85 11.61 -24.21
CA ASP A 243 -42.98 10.17 -24.51
C ASP A 243 -42.20 9.72 -25.75
N GLY A 244 -41.51 10.68 -26.44
CA GLY A 244 -40.60 10.41 -27.54
C GLY A 244 -41.19 10.47 -28.95
N LEU A 245 -42.42 10.97 -29.12
CA LEU A 245 -43.00 11.20 -30.46
C LEU A 245 -42.35 12.46 -31.05
N LEU A 246 -41.68 12.34 -32.18
CA LEU A 246 -41.08 13.41 -32.95
C LEU A 246 -41.98 13.79 -34.14
N GLU A 247 -42.37 15.10 -34.24
CA GLU A 247 -43.03 15.66 -35.37
C GLU A 247 -42.09 16.66 -36.08
N TRP A 248 -41.75 16.40 -37.36
CA TRP A 248 -40.76 17.21 -38.07
C TRP A 248 -41.00 17.23 -39.58
N ASP A 249 -41.05 18.42 -40.17
CA ASP A 249 -41.02 18.63 -41.61
C ASP A 249 -39.59 18.54 -42.11
N ALA A 250 -39.20 17.36 -42.59
CA ALA A 250 -37.84 17.09 -42.95
C ALA A 250 -37.49 17.72 -44.33
N PRO A 251 -36.38 18.47 -44.45
CA PRO A 251 -35.89 18.95 -45.72
C PRO A 251 -35.55 17.80 -46.68
N GLU A 252 -35.42 18.12 -47.99
CA GLU A 252 -35.02 17.14 -49.00
C GLU A 252 -33.70 16.42 -48.61
N GLY A 253 -33.59 15.10 -48.87
CA GLY A 253 -32.45 14.28 -48.65
C GLY A 253 -32.69 13.16 -47.63
N GLU A 254 -31.66 12.36 -47.40
CA GLU A 254 -31.62 11.31 -46.38
C GLU A 254 -31.05 11.86 -45.07
N TRP A 255 -31.76 11.63 -43.99
CA TRP A 255 -31.39 12.14 -42.66
C TRP A 255 -31.23 11.03 -41.65
N THR A 256 -30.22 11.16 -40.76
CA THR A 256 -30.15 10.35 -39.56
C THR A 256 -30.55 11.21 -38.35
N ILE A 257 -31.51 10.71 -37.61
CA ILE A 257 -31.98 11.32 -36.35
C ILE A 257 -31.37 10.56 -35.20
N TYR A 258 -30.63 11.25 -34.35
CA TYR A 258 -30.05 10.73 -33.12
C TYR A 258 -30.82 11.22 -31.92
N ARG A 259 -31.22 10.33 -31.00
CA ARG A 259 -31.70 10.67 -29.67
C ARG A 259 -30.64 10.36 -28.68
N PHE A 260 -29.92 11.38 -28.18
CA PHE A 260 -28.92 11.27 -27.14
C PHE A 260 -29.57 11.43 -25.77
N GLY A 261 -29.14 10.59 -24.85
CA GLY A 261 -29.48 10.66 -23.44
C GLY A 261 -28.35 10.15 -22.57
N HIS A 262 -28.60 10.09 -21.28
CA HIS A 262 -27.66 9.48 -20.32
C HIS A 262 -28.37 8.60 -19.31
N THR A 263 -27.64 7.65 -18.79
CA THR A 263 -28.05 6.75 -17.71
C THR A 263 -26.91 6.53 -16.74
N THR A 264 -27.17 5.89 -15.60
CA THR A 264 -26.11 5.46 -14.68
C THR A 264 -25.18 4.45 -15.34
N MET A 265 -23.87 4.55 -15.11
CA MET A 265 -22.94 3.49 -15.47
C MET A 265 -23.22 2.20 -14.69
N GLY A 266 -23.93 2.28 -13.56
CA GLY A 266 -24.12 1.17 -12.66
C GLY A 266 -22.81 0.74 -11.96
N ALA A 267 -21.79 1.61 -11.93
CA ALA A 267 -20.58 1.37 -11.16
C ALA A 267 -20.92 1.31 -9.67
N LEU A 268 -20.47 0.26 -9.01
CA LEU A 268 -20.73 0.01 -7.59
C LEU A 268 -19.43 0.18 -6.80
N ILE A 269 -19.54 0.68 -5.58
CA ILE A 269 -18.41 0.73 -4.66
C ILE A 269 -18.13 -0.68 -4.13
N GLN A 270 -16.97 -1.23 -4.43
CA GLN A 270 -16.61 -2.63 -4.19
C GLN A 270 -15.11 -2.78 -3.85
N PRO A 271 -14.70 -3.91 -3.24
CA PRO A 271 -15.53 -4.99 -2.69
C PRO A 271 -16.08 -4.62 -1.31
N ALA A 272 -17.36 -4.32 -1.23
CA ALA A 272 -18.06 -4.05 0.01
C ALA A 272 -18.87 -5.27 0.46
N GLN A 273 -19.28 -5.30 1.74
CA GLN A 273 -20.36 -6.18 2.18
C GLN A 273 -21.59 -5.96 1.30
N TRP A 274 -22.33 -7.02 1.00
CA TRP A 274 -23.46 -6.93 0.07
C TRP A 274 -24.48 -5.85 0.45
N GLU A 275 -24.87 -5.79 1.71
CA GLU A 275 -25.82 -4.82 2.22
C GLU A 275 -25.30 -3.39 2.27
N ALA A 276 -23.99 -3.20 2.22
CA ALA A 276 -23.34 -1.90 2.20
C ALA A 276 -22.95 -1.45 0.79
N THR A 277 -23.08 -2.33 -0.22
CA THR A 277 -22.76 -2.03 -1.62
C THR A 277 -23.75 -1.03 -2.19
N GLY A 278 -23.25 0.09 -2.73
CA GLY A 278 -24.02 1.15 -3.38
C GLY A 278 -23.35 1.68 -4.63
N PHE A 279 -23.90 2.73 -5.21
CA PHE A 279 -23.32 3.34 -6.42
C PHE A 279 -22.08 4.18 -6.10
N GLU A 280 -21.15 4.21 -7.05
CA GLU A 280 -20.14 5.26 -7.16
C GLU A 280 -20.77 6.62 -7.43
N CYS A 281 -20.39 7.67 -6.69
CA CYS A 281 -20.93 9.01 -6.92
C CYS A 281 -20.33 9.65 -8.19
N ASP A 282 -21.10 10.53 -8.84
CA ASP A 282 -20.61 11.30 -10.00
C ASP A 282 -19.58 12.35 -9.55
N LYS A 283 -18.30 12.07 -9.79
CA LYS A 283 -17.17 12.92 -9.43
C LYS A 283 -17.10 14.22 -10.25
N MET A 284 -17.83 14.30 -11.36
CA MET A 284 -17.93 15.50 -12.19
C MET A 284 -19.10 16.41 -11.77
N SER A 285 -19.94 15.95 -10.84
CA SER A 285 -21.10 16.70 -10.32
C SER A 285 -20.80 17.25 -8.94
N ALA A 286 -20.72 18.59 -8.81
CA ALA A 286 -20.55 19.23 -7.50
C ALA A 286 -21.65 18.82 -6.51
N THR A 287 -22.89 18.69 -6.98
CA THR A 287 -24.03 18.23 -6.15
C THR A 287 -23.80 16.81 -5.62
N ALA A 288 -23.34 15.89 -6.45
CA ALA A 288 -23.11 14.50 -6.03
C ALA A 288 -21.91 14.37 -5.09
N VAL A 289 -20.82 15.05 -5.39
CA VAL A 289 -19.60 15.06 -4.55
C VAL A 289 -19.88 15.67 -3.18
N GLU A 290 -20.57 16.83 -3.14
CA GLU A 290 -20.94 17.47 -1.88
C GLU A 290 -21.92 16.62 -1.07
N PHE A 291 -22.90 15.98 -1.72
CA PHE A 291 -23.83 15.08 -1.05
C PHE A 291 -23.10 13.90 -0.37
N HIS A 292 -22.21 13.24 -1.12
CA HIS A 292 -21.39 12.13 -0.59
C HIS A 292 -20.53 12.58 0.60
N LEU A 293 -19.74 13.65 0.42
CA LEU A 293 -18.84 14.12 1.48
C LEU A 293 -19.60 14.64 2.71
N ASN A 294 -20.73 15.30 2.52
CA ASN A 294 -21.56 15.72 3.64
C ASN A 294 -22.09 14.52 4.41
N HIS A 295 -22.49 13.42 3.76
CA HIS A 295 -22.90 12.20 4.42
C HIS A 295 -21.74 11.61 5.23
N VAL A 296 -20.57 11.43 4.62
CA VAL A 296 -19.36 10.89 5.28
C VAL A 296 -18.98 11.74 6.50
N ILE A 297 -18.90 13.05 6.34
CA ILE A 297 -18.51 13.98 7.42
C ILE A 297 -19.56 14.00 8.53
N THR A 298 -20.86 14.02 8.20
CA THR A 298 -21.94 14.06 9.17
C THR A 298 -21.97 12.80 10.04
N GLU A 299 -21.87 11.62 9.44
CA GLU A 299 -21.82 10.37 10.19
C GLU A 299 -20.54 10.29 11.05
N THR A 300 -19.38 10.70 10.51
CA THR A 300 -18.13 10.79 11.26
C THR A 300 -18.28 11.73 12.46
N GLN A 301 -18.81 12.92 12.29
CA GLN A 301 -19.04 13.89 13.38
C GLN A 301 -20.03 13.36 14.41
N LYS A 302 -21.10 12.71 13.98
CA LYS A 302 -22.12 12.14 14.88
C LYS A 302 -21.54 11.10 15.86
N TYR A 303 -20.66 10.22 15.35
CA TYR A 303 -20.11 9.14 16.16
C TYR A 303 -18.76 9.45 16.79
N LEU A 304 -17.95 10.29 16.17
CA LEU A 304 -16.54 10.52 16.51
C LEU A 304 -16.20 11.99 16.78
N GLY A 305 -17.18 12.91 16.83
CA GLY A 305 -16.92 14.36 16.85
C GLY A 305 -15.98 14.81 17.97
N ASP A 306 -16.08 14.20 19.16
CA ASP A 306 -15.21 14.45 20.32
C ASP A 306 -13.81 13.81 20.21
N LEU A 307 -13.60 12.97 19.22
CA LEU A 307 -12.34 12.26 18.95
C LEU A 307 -11.59 12.80 17.72
N ILE A 308 -12.23 13.63 16.91
CA ILE A 308 -11.60 14.23 15.72
C ILE A 308 -10.40 15.09 16.14
N GLY A 309 -9.26 14.85 15.51
CA GLY A 309 -7.97 15.49 15.82
C GLY A 309 -7.22 14.89 17.00
N THR A 310 -7.79 13.89 17.72
CA THR A 310 -7.13 13.21 18.86
C THR A 310 -7.08 11.70 18.73
N GLY A 311 -8.19 11.05 18.43
CA GLY A 311 -8.32 9.62 18.23
C GLY A 311 -8.68 9.24 16.79
N PHE A 312 -9.18 10.21 16.01
CA PHE A 312 -9.51 10.07 14.59
C PHE A 312 -8.97 11.26 13.83
N SER A 313 -8.13 11.03 12.81
CA SER A 313 -7.31 12.08 12.21
C SER A 313 -7.52 12.30 10.72
N HIS A 314 -7.92 11.28 9.95
CA HIS A 314 -7.89 11.36 8.49
C HIS A 314 -8.97 10.53 7.79
N ILE A 315 -9.31 10.98 6.58
CA ILE A 315 -10.04 10.20 5.59
C ILE A 315 -9.10 9.91 4.41
N HIS A 316 -9.07 8.67 3.98
CA HIS A 316 -8.27 8.17 2.88
C HIS A 316 -9.11 7.95 1.62
N PHE A 317 -8.49 8.20 0.47
CA PHE A 317 -8.98 7.92 -0.86
C PHE A 317 -7.92 7.09 -1.57
N ASP A 318 -8.26 5.86 -1.88
CA ASP A 318 -7.37 4.89 -2.49
C ASP A 318 -7.22 5.09 -4.00
N SER A 319 -6.56 4.19 -4.69
CA SER A 319 -6.45 4.17 -6.15
C SER A 319 -7.82 4.21 -6.81
N TYR A 320 -7.89 4.84 -7.98
CA TYR A 320 -9.15 4.97 -8.69
C TYR A 320 -9.39 3.78 -9.62
N GLU A 321 -10.42 2.99 -9.35
CA GLU A 321 -10.74 1.79 -10.12
C GLU A 321 -12.17 1.77 -10.70
N ALA A 322 -12.93 2.84 -10.48
CA ALA A 322 -14.35 2.92 -10.82
C ALA A 322 -14.66 3.15 -12.32
N GLY A 323 -13.65 3.18 -13.19
CA GLY A 323 -13.82 3.46 -14.63
C GLY A 323 -14.02 4.94 -14.94
N VAL A 324 -14.21 5.28 -16.22
CA VAL A 324 -14.32 6.67 -16.66
C VAL A 324 -15.75 6.99 -17.11
N PRO A 325 -16.48 7.87 -16.40
CA PRO A 325 -17.79 8.33 -16.83
C PRO A 325 -17.68 9.19 -18.09
N THR A 326 -18.69 9.10 -18.95
CA THR A 326 -18.73 9.86 -20.20
C THR A 326 -19.77 10.98 -20.19
N TRP A 327 -20.46 11.17 -19.07
CA TRP A 327 -21.46 12.22 -18.92
C TRP A 327 -21.63 12.67 -17.46
N THR A 328 -22.10 13.90 -17.31
CA THR A 328 -22.64 14.48 -16.07
C THR A 328 -23.75 15.47 -16.45
N PRO A 329 -24.74 15.74 -15.60
CA PRO A 329 -25.89 16.62 -15.96
C PRO A 329 -25.49 18.00 -16.50
N LYS A 330 -24.41 18.60 -16.01
CA LYS A 330 -23.90 19.91 -16.45
C LYS A 330 -22.82 19.86 -17.54
N MET A 331 -22.56 18.70 -18.15
CA MET A 331 -21.44 18.53 -19.08
C MET A 331 -21.41 19.57 -20.21
N ARG A 332 -22.54 19.91 -20.83
CA ARG A 332 -22.59 20.90 -21.94
C ARG A 332 -22.21 22.30 -21.46
N GLU A 333 -22.68 22.70 -20.30
CA GLU A 333 -22.34 23.99 -19.67
C GLU A 333 -20.85 24.05 -19.31
N GLU A 334 -20.34 23.05 -18.64
CA GLU A 334 -18.94 22.95 -18.24
C GLU A 334 -18.00 22.90 -19.45
N PHE A 335 -18.36 22.13 -20.47
CA PHE A 335 -17.63 22.10 -21.74
C PHE A 335 -17.55 23.47 -22.39
N LYS A 336 -18.70 24.14 -22.56
CA LYS A 336 -18.74 25.48 -23.15
C LYS A 336 -17.91 26.49 -22.38
N ASN A 337 -18.02 26.50 -21.06
CA ASN A 337 -17.26 27.39 -20.17
C ASN A 337 -15.76 27.17 -20.25
N ARG A 338 -15.34 25.94 -20.40
CA ARG A 338 -13.91 25.56 -20.40
C ARG A 338 -13.28 25.55 -21.81
N ARG A 339 -14.04 25.24 -22.86
CA ARG A 339 -13.53 25.07 -24.23
C ARG A 339 -13.96 26.19 -25.18
N GLY A 340 -14.95 27.01 -24.81
CA GLY A 340 -15.36 28.21 -25.54
C GLY A 340 -16.33 27.95 -26.69
N TYR A 341 -16.83 26.71 -26.87
CA TYR A 341 -17.82 26.40 -27.92
C TYR A 341 -18.85 25.37 -27.43
N ASP A 342 -19.98 25.25 -28.18
CA ASP A 342 -21.06 24.31 -27.80
C ASP A 342 -20.73 22.88 -28.20
N ALA A 343 -20.79 21.95 -27.23
CA ALA A 343 -20.61 20.52 -27.47
C ALA A 343 -21.74 19.89 -28.31
N THR A 344 -22.93 20.50 -28.29
CA THR A 344 -24.17 19.86 -28.78
C THR A 344 -24.07 19.35 -30.21
N PRO A 345 -23.64 20.14 -31.23
CA PRO A 345 -23.54 19.68 -32.61
C PRO A 345 -22.55 18.50 -32.78
N HIS A 346 -21.56 18.45 -31.93
CA HIS A 346 -20.44 17.48 -31.98
C HIS A 346 -20.73 16.16 -31.28
N LEU A 347 -21.81 16.00 -30.50
CA LEU A 347 -22.11 14.75 -29.78
C LEU A 347 -22.22 13.54 -30.71
N ALA A 348 -22.66 13.76 -31.98
CA ALA A 348 -22.70 12.66 -32.95
C ALA A 348 -21.35 12.03 -33.30
N THR A 349 -20.22 12.66 -32.92
CA THR A 349 -18.89 12.05 -33.06
C THR A 349 -18.74 10.82 -32.17
N PHE A 350 -19.47 10.70 -31.05
CA PHE A 350 -19.53 9.48 -30.23
C PHE A 350 -20.23 8.33 -30.99
N ALA A 351 -21.16 8.64 -31.86
CA ALA A 351 -21.82 7.68 -32.77
C ALA A 351 -21.04 7.46 -34.08
N GLY A 352 -19.79 7.89 -34.17
CA GLY A 352 -18.93 7.68 -35.33
C GLY A 352 -19.08 8.69 -36.47
N ARG A 353 -19.90 9.76 -36.29
CA ARG A 353 -20.06 10.79 -37.31
C ARG A 353 -18.88 11.76 -37.32
N ILE A 354 -18.60 12.29 -38.51
CA ILE A 354 -17.55 13.31 -38.71
C ILE A 354 -18.25 14.64 -38.89
N ILE A 355 -18.00 15.58 -37.96
CA ILE A 355 -18.55 16.95 -38.02
C ILE A 355 -17.44 17.88 -38.53
N ASN A 356 -17.72 18.73 -39.51
CA ASN A 356 -16.83 19.63 -40.23
C ASN A 356 -15.65 18.91 -40.88
N SER A 357 -14.80 18.24 -40.09
CA SER A 357 -13.63 17.48 -40.55
C SER A 357 -13.26 16.38 -39.57
N LYS A 358 -12.37 15.45 -40.00
CA LYS A 358 -11.75 14.49 -39.05
C LYS A 358 -10.96 15.20 -37.97
N ALA A 359 -10.26 16.28 -38.30
CA ALA A 359 -9.47 17.06 -37.38
C ALA A 359 -10.35 17.71 -36.30
N ASP A 360 -11.49 18.32 -36.69
CA ASP A 360 -12.46 18.96 -35.77
C ASP A 360 -13.10 17.91 -34.85
N SER A 361 -13.49 16.75 -35.39
CA SER A 361 -14.03 15.65 -34.58
C SER A 361 -13.01 15.08 -33.59
N THR A 362 -11.74 15.01 -33.96
CA THR A 362 -10.65 14.61 -33.06
C THR A 362 -10.43 15.68 -32.00
N LYS A 363 -10.39 16.97 -32.40
CA LYS A 363 -10.27 18.09 -31.45
C LYS A 363 -11.39 18.06 -30.43
N PHE A 364 -12.64 17.86 -30.85
CA PHE A 364 -13.80 17.78 -29.94
C PHE A 364 -13.61 16.64 -28.90
N LYS A 365 -13.21 15.45 -29.35
CA LYS A 365 -12.97 14.33 -28.41
C LYS A 365 -11.89 14.68 -27.39
N ASN A 366 -10.77 15.24 -27.84
CA ASN A 366 -9.67 15.66 -26.95
C ASN A 366 -10.13 16.75 -25.96
N ASP A 367 -10.92 17.72 -26.41
CA ASP A 367 -11.49 18.78 -25.57
C ASP A 367 -12.51 18.22 -24.56
N PHE A 368 -13.26 17.19 -24.96
CA PHE A 368 -14.21 16.50 -24.07
C PHE A 368 -13.46 15.73 -22.95
N ASP A 369 -12.42 14.97 -23.31
CA ASP A 369 -11.56 14.27 -22.35
C ASP A 369 -10.85 15.26 -21.42
N ALA A 370 -10.36 16.38 -21.96
CA ALA A 370 -9.76 17.43 -21.16
C ALA A 370 -10.78 18.09 -20.20
N THR A 371 -12.06 18.18 -20.58
CA THR A 371 -13.12 18.68 -19.71
C THR A 371 -13.39 17.72 -18.55
N ILE A 372 -13.40 16.40 -18.80
CA ILE A 372 -13.51 15.37 -17.76
C ILE A 372 -12.36 15.54 -16.75
N LYS A 373 -11.12 15.64 -17.24
CA LYS A 373 -9.93 15.83 -16.39
C LYS A 373 -10.02 17.09 -15.51
N ASP A 374 -10.43 18.19 -16.10
CA ASP A 374 -10.62 19.45 -15.36
C ASP A 374 -11.71 19.32 -14.29
N LEU A 375 -12.81 18.61 -14.56
CA LEU A 375 -13.89 18.40 -13.60
C LEU A 375 -13.44 17.52 -12.43
N TYR A 376 -12.69 16.47 -12.67
CA TYR A 376 -12.11 15.66 -11.58
C TYR A 376 -11.23 16.51 -10.67
N ARG A 377 -10.33 17.34 -11.23
CA ARG A 377 -9.50 18.25 -10.44
C ARG A 377 -10.32 19.29 -9.68
N ASP A 378 -11.21 20.01 -10.39
CA ASP A 378 -11.84 21.22 -9.86
C ASP A 378 -13.10 20.93 -9.03
N VAL A 379 -13.85 19.89 -9.37
CA VAL A 379 -15.09 19.51 -8.67
C VAL A 379 -14.81 18.44 -7.60
N TYR A 380 -14.12 17.34 -7.95
CA TYR A 380 -13.90 16.25 -7.00
C TYR A 380 -12.82 16.58 -5.98
N PHE A 381 -11.56 16.65 -6.40
CA PHE A 381 -10.44 16.77 -5.48
C PHE A 381 -10.39 18.09 -4.68
N LYS A 382 -10.71 19.23 -5.33
CA LYS A 382 -10.75 20.51 -4.59
C LYS A 382 -11.88 20.54 -3.57
N THR A 383 -13.03 19.92 -3.85
CA THR A 383 -14.13 19.82 -2.89
C THR A 383 -13.76 18.93 -1.72
N ILE A 384 -13.09 17.77 -1.94
CA ILE A 384 -12.57 16.91 -0.89
C ILE A 384 -11.64 17.70 0.02
N ALA A 385 -10.59 18.30 -0.55
CA ALA A 385 -9.59 19.05 0.21
C ALA A 385 -10.22 20.17 1.05
N LYS A 386 -11.19 20.90 0.49
CA LYS A 386 -11.93 21.94 1.21
C LYS A 386 -12.76 21.39 2.36
N LYS A 387 -13.60 20.37 2.09
CA LYS A 387 -14.56 19.83 3.05
C LYS A 387 -13.86 19.11 4.22
N LEU A 388 -12.82 18.33 3.97
CA LEU A 388 -12.07 17.66 5.01
C LEU A 388 -11.31 18.66 5.89
N LYS A 389 -10.73 19.70 5.30
CA LYS A 389 -10.11 20.79 6.06
C LYS A 389 -11.10 21.51 6.96
N GLU A 390 -12.32 21.80 6.47
CA GLU A 390 -13.39 22.41 7.27
C GLU A 390 -13.83 21.50 8.44
N ALA A 391 -13.76 20.18 8.25
CA ALA A 391 -14.07 19.19 9.27
C ALA A 391 -12.88 18.85 10.22
N ASN A 392 -11.73 19.52 10.09
CA ASN A 392 -10.49 19.23 10.84
C ASN A 392 -10.00 17.79 10.64
N LEU A 393 -10.13 17.27 9.41
CA LEU A 393 -9.66 15.95 8.98
C LEU A 393 -8.58 16.09 7.92
N ASP A 394 -7.58 15.23 7.97
CA ASP A 394 -6.54 15.17 6.97
C ASP A 394 -7.02 14.44 5.72
N PHE A 395 -6.63 14.95 4.56
CA PHE A 395 -6.85 14.31 3.27
C PHE A 395 -5.63 13.47 2.88
N LEU A 396 -5.77 12.14 2.87
CA LEU A 396 -4.78 11.19 2.38
C LEU A 396 -5.29 10.58 1.07
N CYS A 397 -4.39 10.33 0.11
CA CYS A 397 -4.83 9.81 -1.18
C CYS A 397 -3.72 9.09 -1.95
N GLU A 398 -4.14 8.10 -2.72
CA GLU A 398 -3.43 7.52 -3.87
C GLU A 398 -3.93 8.18 -5.15
N PRO A 399 -3.27 9.22 -5.66
CA PRO A 399 -3.83 10.05 -6.73
C PRO A 399 -3.55 9.48 -8.13
N TYR A 400 -3.73 8.17 -8.36
CA TYR A 400 -3.52 7.50 -9.65
C TYR A 400 -4.72 6.63 -10.08
N GLY A 401 -4.64 6.06 -11.28
CA GLY A 401 -5.70 5.20 -11.86
C GLY A 401 -6.80 5.95 -12.60
N GLY A 402 -7.03 7.25 -12.35
CA GLY A 402 -8.15 8.01 -12.87
C GLY A 402 -7.83 8.98 -14.03
N PRO A 403 -8.87 9.62 -14.56
CA PRO A 403 -8.76 10.53 -15.73
C PRO A 403 -8.29 11.93 -15.31
N TRP A 404 -7.17 12.06 -14.65
CA TRP A 404 -6.57 13.35 -14.24
C TRP A 404 -5.06 13.33 -14.34
N ARG A 405 -4.42 14.48 -14.06
CA ARG A 405 -2.98 14.59 -13.94
C ARG A 405 -2.59 14.55 -12.47
N GLN A 406 -1.75 13.61 -12.08
CA GLN A 406 -1.31 13.42 -10.69
C GLN A 406 -0.65 14.69 -10.12
N ASP A 407 0.22 15.37 -10.92
CA ASP A 407 0.93 16.58 -10.49
C ASP A 407 0.00 17.77 -10.17
N GLU A 408 -1.24 17.78 -10.69
CA GLU A 408 -2.26 18.79 -10.36
C GLU A 408 -3.04 18.46 -9.07
N ILE A 409 -3.10 17.18 -8.69
CA ILE A 409 -3.85 16.71 -7.51
C ILE A 409 -2.98 16.68 -6.26
N MET A 410 -1.73 16.24 -6.36
CA MET A 410 -0.81 16.09 -5.23
C MET A 410 -0.71 17.31 -4.30
N PRO A 411 -0.69 18.56 -4.78
CA PRO A 411 -0.66 19.73 -3.89
C PRO A 411 -1.90 19.89 -2.99
N LEU A 412 -3.00 19.21 -3.29
CA LEU A 412 -4.22 19.23 -2.50
C LEU A 412 -4.22 18.20 -1.36
N VAL A 413 -3.34 17.20 -1.43
CA VAL A 413 -3.28 16.03 -0.56
C VAL A 413 -2.23 16.26 0.52
N LYS A 414 -2.55 15.93 1.77
CA LYS A 414 -1.58 16.06 2.88
C LYS A 414 -0.49 15.01 2.79
N ASN A 415 -0.87 13.75 2.63
CA ASN A 415 0.04 12.63 2.44
C ASN A 415 -0.34 11.90 1.15
N VAL A 416 0.55 11.96 0.18
CA VAL A 416 0.41 11.22 -1.07
C VAL A 416 1.00 9.85 -0.89
N MET A 417 0.23 8.83 -1.24
CA MET A 417 0.66 7.44 -1.26
C MET A 417 0.78 6.95 -2.70
N THR A 418 1.79 6.17 -2.97
CA THR A 418 1.99 5.39 -4.20
C THR A 418 1.91 3.91 -3.84
N GLU A 419 2.29 3.01 -4.73
CA GLU A 419 2.17 1.58 -4.51
C GLU A 419 3.38 0.83 -5.07
N PHE A 420 3.79 -0.25 -4.39
CA PHE A 420 4.67 -1.24 -4.97
C PHE A 420 4.26 -2.66 -4.61
N TRP A 421 4.44 -3.54 -5.56
CA TRP A 421 4.09 -4.95 -5.47
C TRP A 421 5.30 -5.83 -5.20
N THR A 422 5.01 -7.04 -4.71
CA THR A 422 5.94 -8.16 -4.68
C THR A 422 5.59 -9.13 -5.81
N THR A 423 6.58 -9.50 -6.61
CA THR A 423 6.38 -10.48 -7.69
C THR A 423 7.54 -11.47 -7.66
N ASN A 424 7.27 -12.74 -7.43
CA ASN A 424 8.30 -13.78 -7.26
C ASN A 424 9.38 -13.40 -6.24
N GLY A 425 8.98 -12.80 -5.11
CA GLY A 425 9.89 -12.33 -4.06
C GLY A 425 10.77 -11.14 -4.46
N THR A 426 10.43 -10.41 -5.50
CA THR A 426 11.15 -9.23 -5.97
C THR A 426 10.27 -7.98 -5.97
N TYR A 427 10.91 -6.82 -5.87
CA TYR A 427 10.27 -5.52 -5.97
C TYR A 427 9.71 -5.30 -7.37
N ALA A 428 8.43 -4.97 -7.44
CA ALA A 428 7.74 -4.58 -8.67
C ALA A 428 7.08 -3.20 -8.48
N PRO A 429 7.58 -2.12 -9.11
CA PRO A 429 6.96 -0.81 -9.01
C PRO A 429 5.62 -0.80 -9.75
N TYR A 430 4.60 -0.21 -9.10
CA TYR A 430 3.33 0.11 -9.72
C TYR A 430 3.01 1.58 -9.37
N GLU A 431 2.78 2.42 -10.40
CA GLU A 431 2.57 3.87 -10.25
C GLU A 431 3.62 4.62 -9.39
N LEU A 432 4.72 3.97 -9.02
CA LEU A 432 5.73 4.52 -8.13
C LEU A 432 6.54 5.63 -8.83
N ASP A 433 7.15 5.35 -9.97
CA ASP A 433 8.06 6.28 -10.64
C ASP A 433 7.39 7.58 -11.07
N PRO A 434 6.18 7.57 -11.69
CA PRO A 434 5.46 8.80 -12.01
C PRO A 434 5.10 9.61 -10.77
N THR A 435 4.64 8.95 -9.70
CA THR A 435 4.26 9.59 -8.45
C THR A 435 5.47 10.23 -7.75
N VAL A 436 6.58 9.52 -7.64
CA VAL A 436 7.84 10.03 -7.07
C VAL A 436 8.36 11.23 -7.87
N ALA A 437 8.33 11.16 -9.20
CA ALA A 437 8.76 12.27 -10.05
C ALA A 437 7.89 13.53 -9.85
N ALA A 438 6.57 13.36 -9.76
CA ALA A 438 5.64 14.45 -9.53
C ALA A 438 5.79 15.05 -8.12
N LEU A 439 5.98 14.22 -7.09
CA LEU A 439 6.21 14.68 -5.71
C LEU A 439 7.53 15.45 -5.57
N ARG A 440 8.60 14.99 -6.19
CA ARG A 440 9.88 15.71 -6.25
C ARG A 440 9.69 17.12 -6.85
N LYS A 441 8.92 17.21 -7.93
CA LYS A 441 8.61 18.50 -8.59
C LYS A 441 7.78 19.41 -7.70
N SER A 442 6.87 18.88 -6.88
CA SER A 442 6.02 19.64 -5.96
C SER A 442 6.75 20.12 -4.69
N GLY A 443 7.98 19.62 -4.44
CA GLY A 443 8.76 19.93 -3.23
C GLY A 443 8.31 19.17 -1.98
N GLN A 444 7.44 18.17 -2.12
CA GLN A 444 7.06 17.30 -1.00
C GLN A 444 8.19 16.31 -0.71
N ASN A 445 8.50 16.12 0.58
CA ASN A 445 9.62 15.28 1.02
C ASN A 445 9.16 13.91 1.53
N ILE A 446 7.90 13.75 1.93
CA ILE A 446 7.35 12.47 2.39
C ILE A 446 6.65 11.77 1.23
N ILE A 447 7.12 10.57 0.92
CA ILE A 447 6.61 9.70 -0.13
C ILE A 447 6.19 8.41 0.53
N GLU A 448 4.88 8.25 0.72
CA GLU A 448 4.31 7.03 1.26
C GLU A 448 4.11 6.01 0.14
N ALA A 449 4.09 4.74 0.51
CA ALA A 449 3.66 3.69 -0.41
C ALA A 449 2.76 2.68 0.32
N GLU A 450 1.68 2.29 -0.33
CA GLU A 450 1.08 0.98 -0.12
C GLU A 450 2.15 -0.05 -0.41
N ALA A 451 2.55 -0.78 0.63
CA ALA A 451 3.80 -1.50 0.61
C ALA A 451 3.58 -3.02 0.63
N PHE A 452 4.28 -3.72 -0.26
CA PHE A 452 4.30 -5.18 -0.34
C PHE A 452 2.96 -5.79 -0.76
N THR A 453 2.18 -5.11 -1.60
CA THR A 453 1.03 -5.70 -2.26
C THR A 453 1.52 -6.86 -3.13
N GLY A 454 0.86 -8.01 -3.07
CA GLY A 454 1.37 -9.22 -3.74
C GLY A 454 0.27 -10.20 -4.10
N PHE A 455 0.60 -11.09 -5.04
CA PHE A 455 -0.24 -12.20 -5.44
C PHE A 455 -0.19 -13.36 -4.43
N PRO A 456 -1.15 -14.30 -4.44
CA PRO A 456 -1.18 -15.43 -3.52
C PRO A 456 0.06 -16.33 -3.58
N ASP A 457 0.73 -16.39 -4.73
CA ASP A 457 1.95 -17.18 -4.88
C ASP A 457 3.12 -16.63 -4.06
N ASP A 458 3.11 -15.34 -3.77
CA ASP A 458 4.07 -14.68 -2.90
C ASP A 458 3.53 -14.55 -1.46
N SER A 459 2.21 -14.38 -1.31
CA SER A 459 1.56 -14.05 -0.05
C SER A 459 0.68 -15.18 0.47
N LYS A 460 1.27 -16.15 1.17
CA LYS A 460 0.62 -17.39 1.63
C LYS A 460 1.07 -17.86 3.02
N TRP A 461 1.33 -16.92 3.94
CA TRP A 461 1.96 -17.16 5.25
C TRP A 461 3.37 -17.77 5.15
N SER A 462 4.06 -17.46 4.06
CA SER A 462 5.48 -17.81 3.84
C SER A 462 6.39 -16.60 3.90
N GLU A 463 5.87 -15.44 4.15
CA GLU A 463 6.54 -14.15 4.21
C GLU A 463 7.27 -13.97 5.54
N THR A 464 8.51 -13.53 5.48
CA THR A 464 9.36 -13.26 6.66
C THR A 464 9.91 -11.84 6.63
N PRO A 465 10.35 -11.30 7.76
CA PRO A 465 11.10 -10.05 7.77
C PRO A 465 12.32 -10.06 6.85
N ALA A 466 13.04 -11.17 6.75
CA ALA A 466 14.18 -11.32 5.83
C ALA A 466 13.76 -11.28 4.36
N TRP A 467 12.59 -11.83 4.03
CA TRP A 467 12.04 -11.83 2.67
C TRP A 467 11.59 -10.43 2.23
N VAL A 468 10.90 -9.68 3.09
CA VAL A 468 10.43 -8.33 2.74
C VAL A 468 11.56 -7.30 2.71
N LYS A 469 12.67 -7.52 3.42
CA LYS A 469 13.75 -6.54 3.53
C LYS A 469 14.31 -6.09 2.18
N PRO A 470 14.84 -6.96 1.28
CA PRO A 470 15.42 -6.53 0.00
C PRO A 470 14.39 -5.86 -0.92
N ILE A 471 13.10 -6.26 -0.83
CA ILE A 471 12.00 -5.64 -1.57
C ILE A 471 11.78 -4.21 -1.09
N GLY A 472 11.69 -4.01 0.22
CA GLY A 472 11.56 -2.69 0.84
C GLY A 472 12.78 -1.79 0.61
N ASP A 473 14.00 -2.36 0.63
CA ASP A 473 15.24 -1.64 0.34
C ASP A 473 15.26 -1.12 -1.11
N ALA A 474 14.74 -1.92 -2.06
CA ALA A 474 14.58 -1.48 -3.44
C ALA A 474 13.59 -0.31 -3.57
N ALA A 475 12.48 -0.36 -2.84
CA ALA A 475 11.50 0.74 -2.78
C ALA A 475 12.10 2.01 -2.15
N PHE A 476 12.90 1.87 -1.09
CA PHE A 476 13.65 3.00 -0.50
C PHE A 476 14.59 3.64 -1.52
N CYS A 477 15.35 2.84 -2.27
CA CYS A 477 16.22 3.34 -3.32
C CYS A 477 15.44 4.01 -4.48
N ALA A 478 14.20 3.61 -4.74
CA ALA A 478 13.31 4.25 -5.71
C ALA A 478 12.72 5.58 -5.22
N GLY A 479 12.77 5.86 -3.90
CA GLY A 479 12.37 7.14 -3.33
C GLY A 479 11.26 7.09 -2.28
N VAL A 480 10.66 5.92 -2.02
CA VAL A 480 9.76 5.72 -0.89
C VAL A 480 10.50 6.02 0.40
N ASN A 481 9.85 6.69 1.35
CA ASN A 481 10.43 6.97 2.66
C ASN A 481 9.44 6.85 3.83
N ARG A 482 8.27 6.27 3.56
CA ARG A 482 7.32 5.81 4.59
C ARG A 482 6.53 4.62 4.06
N MET A 483 6.65 3.47 4.73
CA MET A 483 5.90 2.25 4.42
C MET A 483 4.53 2.28 5.08
N ILE A 484 3.49 1.97 4.32
CA ILE A 484 2.12 1.72 4.77
C ILE A 484 1.80 0.30 4.34
N LEU A 485 1.81 -0.63 5.28
CA LEU A 485 1.78 -2.04 4.93
C LEU A 485 0.42 -2.48 4.36
N HIS A 486 0.41 -3.09 3.23
CA HIS A 486 -0.70 -3.85 2.69
C HIS A 486 -0.40 -5.35 2.84
N ARG A 487 -0.99 -5.99 3.89
CA ARG A 487 -2.10 -5.56 4.70
C ARG A 487 -2.00 -6.06 6.14
N PHE A 488 -2.71 -5.41 7.04
CA PHE A 488 -3.00 -5.90 8.38
C PHE A 488 -4.51 -6.19 8.46
N VAL A 489 -4.91 -7.42 8.77
CA VAL A 489 -6.34 -7.80 8.90
C VAL A 489 -6.76 -7.76 10.36
N GLN A 490 -7.91 -7.17 10.65
CA GLN A 490 -8.51 -7.19 11.98
C GLN A 490 -8.78 -8.65 12.40
N GLN A 491 -8.27 -9.04 13.57
CA GLN A 491 -8.40 -10.40 14.08
C GLN A 491 -9.51 -10.47 15.12
N PRO A 492 -10.72 -10.95 14.73
CA PRO A 492 -11.91 -10.81 15.59
C PRO A 492 -12.02 -11.86 16.69
N TRP A 493 -11.27 -12.96 16.59
CA TRP A 493 -11.41 -14.11 17.46
C TRP A 493 -10.33 -14.16 18.54
N ASN A 494 -10.45 -15.08 19.47
CA ASN A 494 -9.44 -15.30 20.49
C ASN A 494 -8.15 -15.91 19.92
N ASP A 495 -7.06 -15.79 20.66
CA ASP A 495 -5.70 -16.18 20.20
C ASP A 495 -5.49 -17.70 20.11
N LYS A 496 -6.54 -18.52 20.22
CA LYS A 496 -6.53 -19.96 19.93
C LYS A 496 -7.08 -20.30 18.54
N ILE A 497 -7.59 -19.30 17.83
CA ILE A 497 -8.14 -19.43 16.47
C ILE A 497 -7.21 -18.72 15.50
N LEU A 498 -6.17 -19.43 15.07
CA LEU A 498 -5.08 -18.90 14.26
C LEU A 498 -4.87 -19.75 13.00
N PRO A 499 -4.34 -19.18 11.92
CA PRO A 499 -3.95 -17.79 11.72
C PRO A 499 -5.11 -16.78 11.66
N GLY A 500 -6.38 -17.22 11.60
CA GLY A 500 -7.55 -16.38 11.77
C GLY A 500 -8.15 -15.82 10.49
N ALA A 501 -8.76 -14.63 10.58
CA ALA A 501 -9.32 -13.93 9.43
C ALA A 501 -8.23 -13.44 8.48
N THR A 502 -8.51 -13.46 7.16
CA THR A 502 -7.59 -12.97 6.15
C THR A 502 -8.35 -12.39 4.95
N MET A 503 -7.76 -11.40 4.30
CA MET A 503 -8.21 -10.88 3.01
C MET A 503 -8.00 -11.90 1.87
N GLY A 504 -7.31 -13.00 2.13
CA GLY A 504 -7.10 -14.07 1.17
C GLY A 504 -5.96 -13.76 0.21
N GLN A 505 -6.30 -13.62 -1.07
CA GLN A 505 -5.33 -13.66 -2.17
C GLN A 505 -4.54 -12.38 -2.41
N TRP A 506 -4.88 -11.26 -1.76
CA TRP A 506 -4.22 -9.99 -2.00
C TRP A 506 -3.41 -9.50 -0.81
N GLY A 507 -2.23 -8.98 -1.10
CA GLY A 507 -1.34 -8.37 -0.11
C GLY A 507 -0.62 -9.35 0.80
N THR A 508 0.39 -8.87 1.48
CA THR A 508 1.25 -9.63 2.40
C THR A 508 0.61 -9.73 3.79
N HIS A 509 0.73 -10.89 4.45
CA HIS A 509 0.17 -11.13 5.78
C HIS A 509 1.03 -10.48 6.88
N PHE A 510 0.67 -9.27 7.29
CA PHE A 510 1.33 -8.54 8.37
C PHE A 510 0.50 -8.48 9.67
N ASP A 511 -0.41 -9.43 9.87
CA ASP A 511 -1.25 -9.46 11.06
C ASP A 511 -0.49 -9.86 12.33
N ARG A 512 -0.99 -9.45 13.51
CA ARG A 512 -0.44 -9.86 14.80
C ARG A 512 -0.47 -11.36 15.05
N THR A 513 -1.21 -12.11 14.26
CA THR A 513 -1.34 -13.57 14.35
C THR A 513 -0.21 -14.34 13.68
N GLN A 514 0.71 -13.65 12.98
CA GLN A 514 1.91 -14.29 12.47
C GLN A 514 2.73 -14.90 13.62
N THR A 515 3.22 -16.12 13.42
CA THR A 515 4.03 -16.84 14.41
C THR A 515 5.25 -16.05 14.89
N TRP A 516 5.81 -15.25 14.01
CA TRP A 516 7.01 -14.44 14.23
C TRP A 516 6.70 -12.99 14.68
N TRP A 517 5.42 -12.58 14.78
CA TRP A 517 5.04 -11.19 15.12
C TRP A 517 5.74 -10.68 16.37
N LYS A 518 5.64 -11.42 17.46
CA LYS A 518 6.12 -11.00 18.79
C LYS A 518 7.60 -10.59 18.79
N ASN A 519 8.44 -11.35 18.14
CA ASN A 519 9.89 -11.15 18.12
C ASN A 519 10.35 -10.40 16.86
N GLY A 520 9.81 -10.74 15.69
CA GLY A 520 10.27 -10.22 14.40
C GLY A 520 9.74 -8.85 14.03
N MET A 521 8.45 -8.57 14.25
CA MET A 521 7.86 -7.33 13.78
C MET A 521 8.46 -6.08 14.45
N PRO A 522 8.66 -6.02 15.78
CA PRO A 522 9.33 -4.86 16.40
C PRO A 522 10.75 -4.62 15.88
N ALA A 523 11.51 -5.68 15.58
CA ALA A 523 12.84 -5.57 15.04
C ALA A 523 12.84 -5.03 13.59
N LEU A 524 11.95 -5.53 12.74
CA LEU A 524 11.74 -5.04 11.37
C LEU A 524 11.27 -3.59 11.36
N VAL A 525 10.30 -3.25 12.20
CA VAL A 525 9.80 -1.86 12.29
C VAL A 525 10.89 -0.91 12.77
N LYS A 526 11.75 -1.32 13.71
CA LYS A 526 12.89 -0.52 14.15
C LYS A 526 13.89 -0.26 13.02
N TYR A 527 14.14 -1.28 12.19
CA TYR A 527 14.91 -1.13 10.96
C TYR A 527 14.28 -0.09 10.02
N TRP A 528 12.98 -0.21 9.71
CA TRP A 528 12.28 0.75 8.85
C TRP A 528 12.29 2.16 9.43
N GLN A 529 12.08 2.31 10.73
CA GLN A 529 12.13 3.63 11.38
C GLN A 529 13.47 4.31 11.18
N ARG A 530 14.61 3.59 11.33
CA ARG A 530 15.95 4.15 11.09
C ARG A 530 16.15 4.52 9.62
N CYS A 531 15.73 3.65 8.70
CA CYS A 531 15.80 3.95 7.26
C CYS A 531 14.94 5.17 6.90
N GLN A 532 13.68 5.17 7.30
CA GLN A 532 12.75 6.26 7.01
C GLN A 532 13.19 7.59 7.62
N ALA A 533 13.76 7.58 8.82
CA ALA A 533 14.28 8.77 9.46
C ALA A 533 15.37 9.46 8.61
N LEU A 534 16.35 8.71 8.11
CA LEU A 534 17.40 9.26 7.27
C LEU A 534 16.93 9.55 5.84
N LEU A 535 16.02 8.75 5.30
CA LEU A 535 15.44 8.97 3.97
C LEU A 535 14.45 10.14 3.91
N GLN A 536 13.94 10.59 5.06
CA GLN A 536 13.18 11.84 5.19
C GLN A 536 14.05 13.04 5.51
N TRP A 537 15.32 12.82 5.87
CA TRP A 537 16.27 13.89 6.24
C TRP A 537 16.85 14.53 4.98
N GLY A 538 16.95 15.87 4.95
CA GLY A 538 17.45 16.62 3.80
C GLY A 538 16.58 16.44 2.52
N ASN A 539 17.17 16.70 1.36
CA ASN A 539 16.54 16.59 0.06
C ASN A 539 17.11 15.41 -0.76
N ILE A 540 16.29 14.81 -1.61
CA ILE A 540 16.78 13.82 -2.57
C ILE A 540 17.67 14.54 -3.59
N VAL A 541 18.89 14.03 -3.78
CA VAL A 541 19.75 14.45 -4.88
C VAL A 541 19.27 13.75 -6.15
N PRO A 542 18.99 14.48 -7.25
CA PRO A 542 18.64 13.86 -8.52
C PRO A 542 19.73 12.87 -8.94
N THR A 543 19.33 11.67 -9.35
CA THR A 543 20.27 10.63 -9.78
C THR A 543 20.87 11.02 -11.13
N PHE A 544 22.09 11.56 -11.13
CA PHE A 544 22.93 11.69 -12.34
C PHE A 544 23.83 10.46 -12.43
N ALA A 545 24.22 10.07 -13.63
CA ALA A 545 25.04 8.89 -13.87
C ALA A 545 26.36 8.84 -13.08
N ASP A 546 26.81 9.99 -12.56
CA ASP A 546 28.08 10.13 -11.83
C ASP A 546 27.92 10.28 -10.31
N ASP A 547 26.70 10.31 -9.77
CA ASP A 547 26.47 10.54 -8.34
C ASP A 547 26.92 9.35 -7.46
N PHE A 548 26.62 8.15 -7.90
CA PHE A 548 27.05 6.89 -7.30
C PHE A 548 27.36 5.86 -8.37
N ALA A 549 28.45 5.11 -8.20
CA ALA A 549 28.77 3.97 -9.04
C ALA A 549 29.26 2.79 -8.20
N SER A 550 29.05 1.58 -8.70
CA SER A 550 29.51 0.34 -8.06
C SER A 550 30.11 -0.62 -9.07
N GLU A 551 31.20 -1.30 -8.64
CA GLU A 551 31.86 -2.35 -9.42
C GLU A 551 31.92 -3.63 -8.58
N ASN A 552 31.39 -4.73 -9.08
CA ASN A 552 31.42 -6.00 -8.37
C ASN A 552 32.83 -6.57 -8.35
N ILE A 553 33.34 -6.85 -7.15
CA ILE A 553 34.64 -7.55 -6.95
C ILE A 553 34.38 -9.04 -6.75
N GLU A 554 33.41 -9.39 -5.90
CA GLU A 554 33.02 -10.75 -5.60
C GLU A 554 31.50 -10.87 -5.50
N GLY A 555 30.94 -12.00 -5.95
CA GLY A 555 29.51 -12.25 -5.95
C GLY A 555 28.78 -11.67 -7.20
N LYS A 556 27.46 -11.74 -7.14
CA LYS A 556 26.56 -11.19 -8.18
C LYS A 556 25.45 -10.36 -7.53
N PRO A 557 25.77 -9.28 -6.81
CA PRO A 557 24.78 -8.44 -6.15
C PRO A 557 24.00 -7.59 -7.15
N LEU A 558 22.80 -7.21 -6.77
CA LEU A 558 22.07 -6.12 -7.40
C LEU A 558 22.11 -4.91 -6.45
N ILE A 559 23.10 -4.06 -6.63
CA ILE A 559 23.29 -2.87 -5.81
C ILE A 559 22.39 -1.75 -6.29
N LYS A 560 21.60 -1.22 -5.37
CA LYS A 560 20.78 -0.02 -5.57
C LYS A 560 21.20 1.04 -4.55
N SER A 561 21.01 2.31 -4.90
CA SER A 561 21.32 3.42 -3.99
C SER A 561 20.37 4.60 -4.16
N ILE A 562 20.25 5.40 -3.10
CA ILE A 562 19.63 6.72 -3.14
C ILE A 562 20.47 7.69 -2.33
N HIS A 563 20.62 8.93 -2.80
CA HIS A 563 21.40 9.97 -2.18
C HIS A 563 20.50 11.07 -1.58
N ARG A 564 20.77 11.43 -0.33
CA ARG A 564 20.12 12.52 0.40
C ARG A 564 21.16 13.54 0.80
N LYS A 565 20.82 14.83 0.69
CA LYS A 565 21.74 15.93 1.04
C LYS A 565 21.04 17.02 1.83
N SER A 566 21.71 17.55 2.83
CA SER A 566 21.31 18.76 3.55
C SER A 566 22.56 19.51 4.01
N GLN A 567 22.67 20.77 3.59
CA GLN A 567 23.85 21.61 3.88
C GLN A 567 25.16 20.87 3.52
N ASP A 568 26.01 20.60 4.53
CA ASP A 568 27.32 19.97 4.38
C ASP A 568 27.29 18.45 4.66
N VAL A 569 26.11 17.81 4.72
CA VAL A 569 25.96 16.38 4.98
C VAL A 569 25.40 15.67 3.77
N ASP A 570 26.12 14.65 3.32
CA ASP A 570 25.70 13.73 2.26
C ASP A 570 25.43 12.33 2.86
N ILE A 571 24.28 11.73 2.53
CA ILE A 571 23.84 10.41 3.02
C ILE A 571 23.45 9.55 1.84
N TYR A 572 24.15 8.45 1.65
CA TYR A 572 23.80 7.41 0.67
C TYR A 572 23.24 6.20 1.38
N PHE A 573 22.05 5.76 1.01
CA PHE A 573 21.56 4.43 1.34
C PHE A 573 21.99 3.50 0.22
N VAL A 574 22.75 2.45 0.55
CA VAL A 574 23.29 1.48 -0.40
C VAL A 574 22.83 0.08 0.00
N ALA A 575 22.14 -0.62 -0.88
CA ALA A 575 21.51 -1.90 -0.60
C ALA A 575 21.90 -2.98 -1.62
N ASN A 576 22.29 -4.14 -1.13
CA ASN A 576 22.30 -5.38 -1.90
C ASN A 576 20.88 -5.96 -1.86
N THR A 577 20.15 -5.86 -2.97
CA THR A 577 18.76 -6.33 -3.07
C THR A 577 18.64 -7.80 -3.51
N CYS A 578 19.73 -8.55 -3.41
CA CYS A 578 19.79 -9.99 -3.70
C CYS A 578 20.18 -10.80 -2.46
N HIS A 579 19.74 -12.06 -2.43
CA HIS A 579 20.09 -13.03 -1.39
C HIS A 579 21.44 -13.70 -1.68
N ASN A 580 22.52 -12.92 -1.65
CA ASN A 580 23.89 -13.42 -1.79
C ASN A 580 24.90 -12.51 -1.07
N LYS A 581 26.04 -13.08 -0.70
CA LYS A 581 27.17 -12.31 -0.19
C LYS A 581 27.92 -11.67 -1.34
N ALA A 582 28.45 -10.48 -1.11
CA ALA A 582 29.19 -9.76 -2.13
C ALA A 582 30.25 -8.82 -1.55
N ILE A 583 31.30 -8.56 -2.34
CA ILE A 583 32.24 -7.46 -2.15
C ILE A 583 32.12 -6.52 -3.33
N VAL A 584 31.89 -5.25 -3.06
CA VAL A 584 31.58 -4.24 -4.09
C VAL A 584 32.43 -3.01 -3.86
N LYS A 585 33.17 -2.58 -4.89
CA LYS A 585 33.80 -1.28 -4.90
C LYS A 585 32.77 -0.20 -5.12
N CYS A 586 32.60 0.69 -4.15
CA CYS A 586 31.65 1.79 -4.20
C CYS A 586 32.37 3.12 -4.43
N ILE A 587 31.78 3.98 -5.26
CA ILE A 587 32.32 5.27 -5.68
C ILE A 587 31.24 6.32 -5.39
N PHE A 588 31.54 7.26 -4.49
CA PHE A 588 30.65 8.31 -4.03
C PHE A 588 31.10 9.69 -4.51
N GLN A 589 30.22 10.55 -4.99
CA GLN A 589 30.50 11.90 -5.46
C GLN A 589 30.68 12.88 -4.29
N VAL A 590 31.57 12.54 -3.36
CA VAL A 590 31.93 13.36 -2.18
C VAL A 590 33.42 13.26 -1.96
N ALA A 591 34.08 14.36 -1.61
CA ALA A 591 35.50 14.37 -1.25
C ALA A 591 35.77 15.29 -0.04
N GLY A 592 36.91 15.09 0.63
CA GLY A 592 37.33 15.88 1.79
C GLY A 592 36.58 15.55 3.08
N MET A 593 35.78 14.51 3.08
CA MET A 593 34.93 14.11 4.21
C MET A 593 35.27 12.71 4.70
N GLN A 594 35.15 12.49 6.03
CA GLN A 594 35.29 11.15 6.63
C GLN A 594 34.04 10.32 6.34
N PRO A 595 34.12 9.23 5.58
CA PRO A 595 32.99 8.33 5.42
C PRO A 595 32.71 7.57 6.73
N GLU A 596 31.45 7.50 7.09
CA GLU A 596 30.93 6.67 8.19
C GLU A 596 29.99 5.60 7.63
N LEU A 597 30.07 4.40 8.17
CA LEU A 597 29.19 3.28 7.82
C LEU A 597 28.20 3.04 8.95
N TRP A 598 26.90 3.22 8.69
CA TRP A 598 25.84 3.03 9.67
C TRP A 598 24.96 1.86 9.26
N ASP A 599 24.80 0.91 10.18
CA ASP A 599 23.99 -0.30 9.97
C ASP A 599 22.56 -0.08 10.54
N PRO A 600 21.53 0.01 9.70
CA PRO A 600 20.16 0.27 10.18
C PRO A 600 19.54 -0.94 10.89
N VAL A 601 20.05 -2.17 10.71
CA VAL A 601 19.54 -3.37 11.39
C VAL A 601 19.86 -3.30 12.89
N ASN A 602 21.12 -3.08 13.25
CA ASN A 602 21.55 -3.08 14.65
C ASN A 602 21.68 -1.65 15.24
N GLY A 603 21.74 -0.60 14.40
CA GLY A 603 21.88 0.79 14.80
C GLY A 603 23.33 1.21 15.08
N ASN A 604 24.32 0.39 14.75
CA ASN A 604 25.72 0.70 14.92
C ASN A 604 26.20 1.69 13.84
N ALA A 605 27.08 2.61 14.26
CA ALA A 605 27.76 3.54 13.38
C ALA A 605 29.26 3.49 13.64
N ARG A 606 30.06 3.51 12.58
CA ARG A 606 31.53 3.49 12.67
C ARG A 606 32.16 4.24 11.51
N SER A 607 33.38 4.77 11.72
CA SER A 607 34.19 5.34 10.65
C SER A 607 34.69 4.26 9.69
N VAL A 608 34.78 4.60 8.42
CA VAL A 608 35.50 3.83 7.40
C VAL A 608 36.98 4.23 7.48
N ASN A 609 37.85 3.30 7.84
CA ASN A 609 39.26 3.57 8.12
C ASN A 609 40.14 3.54 6.86
N SER A 610 39.75 2.79 5.84
CA SER A 610 40.50 2.67 4.57
C SER A 610 39.63 3.07 3.40
N PHE A 611 39.95 4.17 2.75
CA PHE A 611 39.32 4.68 1.53
C PHE A 611 40.32 5.47 0.71
N LYS A 612 40.02 5.75 -0.55
CA LYS A 612 40.81 6.56 -1.46
C LYS A 612 39.98 7.74 -1.97
N GLU A 613 40.62 8.88 -2.16
CA GLU A 613 40.03 10.00 -2.89
C GLU A 613 40.68 10.11 -4.27
N LYS A 614 39.87 10.25 -5.31
CA LYS A 614 40.33 10.46 -6.67
C LYS A 614 39.27 11.23 -7.44
N ASP A 615 39.68 12.27 -8.15
CA ASP A 615 38.84 13.09 -9.04
C ASP A 615 37.57 13.64 -8.36
N GLY A 616 37.68 14.09 -7.08
CA GLY A 616 36.59 14.60 -6.31
C GLY A 616 35.64 13.54 -5.76
N LYS A 617 36.00 12.27 -5.80
CA LYS A 617 35.21 11.12 -5.37
C LYS A 617 35.88 10.34 -4.25
N THR A 618 35.07 9.79 -3.34
CA THR A 618 35.54 8.85 -2.30
C THR A 618 35.24 7.43 -2.77
N ILE A 619 36.25 6.55 -2.65
CA ILE A 619 36.23 5.17 -3.17
C ILE A 619 36.68 4.20 -2.08
N PHE A 620 35.84 3.18 -1.79
CA PHE A 620 36.20 2.06 -0.91
C PHE A 620 35.31 0.85 -1.16
N ASP A 621 35.74 -0.32 -0.67
CA ASP A 621 35.01 -1.56 -0.81
C ASP A 621 34.03 -1.75 0.33
N LEU A 622 32.79 -2.15 0.02
CA LEU A 622 31.78 -2.60 0.95
C LEU A 622 31.62 -4.11 0.85
N GLU A 623 31.57 -4.76 2.01
CA GLU A 623 31.17 -6.17 2.12
C GLU A 623 29.70 -6.24 2.52
N PHE A 624 28.93 -7.01 1.77
CA PHE A 624 27.51 -7.26 2.01
C PHE A 624 27.30 -8.73 2.37
N ASP A 625 26.64 -8.98 3.45
CA ASP A 625 25.95 -10.25 3.70
C ASP A 625 24.64 -10.29 2.87
N ASP A 626 23.89 -11.38 3.00
CA ASP A 626 22.63 -11.65 2.32
C ASP A 626 21.64 -10.51 2.54
N ALA A 627 21.16 -9.88 1.48
CA ALA A 627 20.21 -8.75 1.50
C ALA A 627 20.62 -7.61 2.47
N GLN A 628 21.88 -7.36 2.68
CA GLN A 628 22.38 -6.34 3.60
C GLN A 628 22.34 -4.95 2.96
N SER A 629 22.13 -3.93 3.79
CA SER A 629 22.11 -2.52 3.39
C SER A 629 22.80 -1.66 4.44
N TYR A 630 23.36 -0.54 4.00
CA TYR A 630 24.07 0.43 4.84
C TYR A 630 23.69 1.86 4.47
N PHE A 631 23.80 2.76 5.44
CA PHE A 631 23.97 4.17 5.16
C PHE A 631 25.46 4.50 5.14
N VAL A 632 25.91 5.16 4.08
CA VAL A 632 27.23 5.79 4.00
C VAL A 632 27.03 7.28 4.19
N VAL A 633 27.59 7.81 5.31
CA VAL A 633 27.34 9.18 5.77
C VAL A 633 28.62 9.97 5.74
N PHE A 634 28.56 11.14 5.13
CA PHE A 634 29.65 12.11 5.06
C PHE A 634 29.19 13.38 5.78
N ARG A 635 29.66 13.59 7.03
CA ARG A 635 29.25 14.73 7.88
C ARG A 635 30.40 15.49 8.55
N ASN A 636 31.56 14.85 8.63
CA ASN A 636 32.73 15.40 9.29
C ASN A 636 33.91 15.44 8.32
N LYS A 637 34.70 16.52 8.34
CA LYS A 637 35.97 16.55 7.63
C LYS A 637 36.94 15.57 8.28
N TYR A 638 37.70 14.84 7.50
CA TYR A 638 38.75 14.00 8.09
C TYR A 638 39.96 14.85 8.48
N VAL A 639 40.57 14.53 9.62
CA VAL A 639 41.67 15.29 10.23
C VAL A 639 43.01 14.55 10.19
N LYS A 640 42.98 13.24 9.87
CA LYS A 640 44.18 12.35 9.85
C LYS A 640 44.42 11.79 8.47
N PRO A 641 45.70 11.49 8.12
CA PRO A 641 45.99 10.76 6.89
C PRO A 641 45.18 9.46 6.82
N ILE A 642 44.64 9.16 5.67
CA ILE A 642 43.96 7.91 5.38
C ILE A 642 44.96 6.76 5.59
N ASN A 643 44.60 5.74 6.38
CA ASN A 643 45.42 4.56 6.54
C ASN A 643 45.07 3.51 5.48
N PRO A 644 45.80 3.37 4.37
CA PRO A 644 45.48 2.47 3.28
C PRO A 644 45.60 0.97 3.63
N ILE A 645 46.16 0.66 4.79
CA ILE A 645 46.43 -0.72 5.27
C ILE A 645 45.31 -1.20 6.24
N ALA A 646 44.52 -0.30 6.80
CA ALA A 646 43.45 -0.67 7.70
C ALA A 646 42.31 -1.39 6.93
N GLN A 647 41.83 -2.50 7.48
CA GLN A 647 40.67 -3.21 6.93
C GLN A 647 39.36 -2.55 7.43
N ASN A 648 38.41 -2.31 6.52
CA ASN A 648 37.09 -1.79 6.87
C ASN A 648 36.17 -2.84 7.49
N PHE A 649 36.44 -4.11 7.23
CA PHE A 649 35.72 -5.26 7.72
C PHE A 649 36.68 -6.23 8.41
N SER A 650 36.35 -6.66 9.62
CA SER A 650 37.20 -7.57 10.40
C SER A 650 37.02 -9.02 9.96
N THR A 651 38.11 -9.74 9.87
CA THR A 651 38.06 -11.19 9.62
C THR A 651 37.48 -11.93 10.83
N LYS A 652 36.53 -12.83 10.54
CA LYS A 652 35.93 -13.70 11.59
C LYS A 652 36.83 -14.88 11.88
N LYS A 653 37.11 -15.12 13.17
CA LYS A 653 37.84 -16.30 13.64
C LYS A 653 36.93 -17.15 14.53
N GLU A 654 36.72 -18.42 14.18
CA GLU A 654 36.04 -19.39 15.07
C GLU A 654 36.85 -19.62 16.33
N VAL A 655 36.22 -19.46 17.50
CA VAL A 655 36.82 -19.70 18.82
C VAL A 655 36.26 -20.97 19.45
N LEU A 656 34.95 -21.20 19.29
CA LEU A 656 34.28 -22.36 19.84
C LEU A 656 33.08 -22.75 18.95
N LYS A 657 32.97 -24.05 18.64
CA LYS A 657 31.74 -24.65 18.11
C LYS A 657 30.98 -25.29 19.26
N ILE A 658 29.69 -24.92 19.43
CA ILE A 658 28.83 -25.46 20.48
C ILE A 658 28.27 -26.80 20.01
N ASN A 659 28.89 -27.90 20.48
CA ASN A 659 28.51 -29.26 20.11
C ASN A 659 27.69 -29.98 21.19
N SER A 660 27.22 -29.23 22.20
CA SER A 660 26.36 -29.76 23.27
C SER A 660 24.98 -30.17 22.73
N THR A 661 24.31 -31.09 23.44
CA THR A 661 22.93 -31.44 23.14
C THR A 661 21.99 -30.26 23.43
N TRP A 662 20.90 -30.18 22.67
CA TRP A 662 19.89 -29.17 22.81
C TRP A 662 18.59 -29.76 23.34
N LYS A 663 18.07 -29.20 24.41
CA LYS A 663 16.72 -29.49 24.91
C LYS A 663 15.75 -28.52 24.25
N VAL A 664 14.82 -29.03 23.43
CA VAL A 664 13.91 -28.24 22.63
C VAL A 664 12.48 -28.43 23.09
N SER A 665 11.80 -27.33 23.41
CA SER A 665 10.38 -27.30 23.82
C SER A 665 9.54 -26.71 22.71
N PHE A 666 8.44 -27.37 22.39
CA PHE A 666 7.44 -26.95 21.39
C PHE A 666 6.11 -26.68 22.09
N ASP A 667 5.26 -25.84 21.49
CA ASP A 667 3.91 -25.61 22.00
C ASP A 667 2.96 -26.69 21.52
N SER A 668 2.36 -27.44 22.50
CA SER A 668 1.41 -28.49 22.17
C SER A 668 0.07 -28.01 21.64
N ALA A 669 -0.26 -26.72 21.82
CA ALA A 669 -1.46 -26.12 21.23
C ALA A 669 -1.42 -26.17 19.69
N TRP A 670 -0.25 -26.20 19.09
CA TRP A 670 -0.03 -26.29 17.63
C TRP A 670 0.49 -27.68 17.19
N GLY A 671 0.17 -28.71 17.97
CA GLY A 671 0.52 -30.09 17.66
C GLY A 671 1.96 -30.47 18.02
N GLY A 672 2.74 -29.59 18.66
CA GLY A 672 4.08 -29.89 19.12
C GLY A 672 4.12 -30.91 20.26
N PRO A 673 5.27 -31.64 20.48
CA PRO A 673 5.44 -32.54 21.60
C PRO A 673 5.23 -31.88 22.95
N VAL A 674 4.43 -32.49 23.84
CA VAL A 674 4.15 -31.98 25.20
C VAL A 674 5.42 -31.93 26.06
N LYS A 675 6.32 -32.92 25.90
CA LYS A 675 7.58 -32.98 26.61
C LYS A 675 8.71 -32.44 25.74
N PRO A 676 9.68 -31.76 26.34
CA PRO A 676 10.86 -31.34 25.58
C PRO A 676 11.60 -32.53 24.93
N VAL A 677 12.07 -32.30 23.70
CA VAL A 677 12.82 -33.30 22.91
C VAL A 677 14.30 -32.94 22.94
N ILE A 678 15.15 -33.99 22.98
CA ILE A 678 16.59 -33.80 22.90
C ILE A 678 17.07 -33.89 21.45
N PHE A 679 17.69 -32.83 20.97
CA PHE A 679 18.39 -32.79 19.69
C PHE A 679 19.89 -32.95 19.93
N ASN A 680 20.44 -34.10 19.54
CA ASN A 680 21.89 -34.34 19.60
C ASN A 680 22.62 -33.55 18.52
N VAL A 681 21.94 -33.31 17.40
CA VAL A 681 22.42 -32.50 16.30
C VAL A 681 21.28 -31.56 15.93
N LEU A 682 21.60 -30.31 15.63
CA LEU A 682 20.63 -29.34 15.09
C LEU A 682 20.20 -29.76 13.69
N GLU A 683 18.90 -29.71 13.41
CA GLU A 683 18.32 -30.19 12.16
C GLU A 683 17.11 -29.35 11.74
N ASP A 684 16.78 -29.44 10.48
CA ASP A 684 15.54 -28.92 9.92
C ASP A 684 14.33 -29.74 10.45
N TRP A 685 13.37 -29.08 11.10
CA TRP A 685 12.17 -29.72 11.67
C TRP A 685 11.40 -30.55 10.65
N THR A 686 11.38 -30.12 9.39
CA THR A 686 10.64 -30.81 8.32
C THR A 686 11.18 -32.22 8.01
N LYS A 687 12.41 -32.50 8.43
CA LYS A 687 13.08 -33.79 8.28
C LYS A 687 12.90 -34.73 9.49
N ASN A 688 12.29 -34.22 10.58
CA ASN A 688 12.08 -35.03 11.78
C ASN A 688 10.98 -36.07 11.59
N ASN A 689 11.17 -37.26 12.14
CA ASN A 689 10.18 -38.37 12.06
C ASN A 689 8.94 -38.14 12.92
N ASN A 690 9.01 -37.29 13.94
CA ASN A 690 7.85 -36.92 14.75
C ASN A 690 7.00 -35.93 13.97
N LEU A 691 5.78 -36.34 13.61
CA LEU A 691 4.84 -35.50 12.81
C LEU A 691 4.50 -34.19 13.51
N GLY A 692 4.46 -34.17 14.85
CA GLY A 692 4.25 -32.95 15.63
C GLY A 692 5.40 -31.93 15.53
N ILE A 693 6.61 -32.37 15.18
CA ILE A 693 7.77 -31.51 14.87
C ILE A 693 7.81 -31.21 13.38
N LYS A 694 7.62 -32.20 12.54
CA LYS A 694 7.66 -32.09 11.07
C LYS A 694 6.73 -31.01 10.54
N TYR A 695 5.52 -30.94 11.06
CA TYR A 695 4.49 -29.98 10.65
C TYR A 695 4.30 -28.82 11.65
N TYR A 696 5.28 -28.62 12.57
CA TYR A 696 5.15 -27.58 13.59
C TYR A 696 5.19 -26.17 12.99
N SER A 697 4.29 -25.31 13.48
CA SER A 697 4.36 -23.85 13.27
C SER A 697 4.21 -23.17 14.62
N GLY A 698 5.04 -22.15 14.87
CA GLY A 698 5.08 -21.43 16.12
C GLY A 698 6.52 -21.18 16.59
N THR A 699 6.68 -20.89 17.86
CA THR A 699 7.99 -20.66 18.47
C THR A 699 8.44 -21.89 19.26
N ALA A 700 9.64 -22.40 18.96
CA ALA A 700 10.28 -23.44 19.76
C ALA A 700 11.46 -22.86 20.53
N THR A 701 11.63 -23.31 21.78
CA THR A 701 12.69 -22.83 22.68
C THR A 701 13.77 -23.88 22.82
N TYR A 702 14.96 -23.51 22.39
CA TYR A 702 16.20 -24.32 22.49
C TYR A 702 16.99 -23.91 23.72
N HIS A 703 17.40 -24.89 24.52
CA HIS A 703 18.27 -24.68 25.68
C HIS A 703 19.50 -25.58 25.57
N THR A 704 20.68 -25.01 25.82
CA THR A 704 21.94 -25.77 25.95
C THR A 704 22.86 -25.12 26.98
N SER A 705 23.84 -25.88 27.44
CA SER A 705 24.91 -25.40 28.33
C SER A 705 26.27 -25.76 27.76
N PHE A 706 27.21 -24.84 27.88
CA PHE A 706 28.55 -25.02 27.36
C PHE A 706 29.60 -24.36 28.26
N ASP A 707 30.85 -24.87 28.21
CA ASP A 707 32.00 -24.26 28.86
C ASP A 707 32.78 -23.40 27.85
N PHE A 708 33.35 -22.30 28.31
CA PHE A 708 34.14 -21.39 27.48
C PHE A 708 35.44 -21.02 28.19
N LYS A 709 36.56 -21.52 27.69
CA LYS A 709 37.90 -21.15 28.19
C LYS A 709 38.37 -19.93 27.36
N THR A 710 38.60 -18.83 28.02
CA THR A 710 39.15 -17.63 27.38
C THR A 710 40.67 -17.78 27.27
N ASN A 711 41.19 -17.66 26.05
CA ASN A 711 42.64 -17.54 25.82
C ASN A 711 43.02 -16.06 25.60
N LYS A 712 42.17 -15.11 26.03
CA LYS A 712 42.45 -13.68 25.85
C LYS A 712 43.73 -13.28 26.59
N LYS A 713 44.69 -12.71 25.86
CA LYS A 713 45.75 -11.88 26.42
C LYS A 713 45.13 -10.58 26.93
N SER A 714 45.68 -9.98 27.96
CA SER A 714 45.15 -8.76 28.62
C SER A 714 44.90 -7.58 27.68
N ASP A 715 45.53 -7.55 26.52
CA ASP A 715 45.50 -6.44 25.57
C ASP A 715 44.62 -6.70 24.34
N ASP A 716 43.84 -7.82 24.30
CA ASP A 716 42.98 -8.17 23.16
C ASP A 716 41.66 -7.43 23.24
N THR A 717 41.49 -6.40 22.41
CA THR A 717 40.30 -5.55 22.31
C THR A 717 39.21 -6.16 21.42
N SER A 718 39.41 -7.33 20.84
CA SER A 718 38.46 -7.96 19.92
C SER A 718 37.16 -8.37 20.62
N SER A 719 36.02 -8.17 19.94
CA SER A 719 34.69 -8.55 20.39
C SER A 719 34.38 -10.01 20.07
N LEU A 720 33.61 -10.65 20.95
CA LEU A 720 33.10 -12.02 20.77
C LEU A 720 31.64 -11.96 20.29
N TYR A 721 31.30 -12.89 19.40
CA TYR A 721 29.95 -12.98 18.81
C TYR A 721 29.41 -14.41 18.93
N ILE A 722 28.09 -14.54 19.10
CA ILE A 722 27.37 -15.79 18.84
C ILE A 722 26.93 -15.75 17.39
N GLU A 723 27.38 -16.71 16.58
CA GLU A 723 26.89 -16.98 15.24
C GLU A 723 25.99 -18.21 15.27
N LEU A 724 24.75 -18.07 14.73
CA LEU A 724 23.75 -19.15 14.75
C LEU A 724 23.85 -20.07 13.53
N GLY A 725 24.67 -19.73 12.53
CA GLY A 725 24.66 -20.41 11.24
C GLY A 725 23.37 -20.19 10.50
N GLU A 726 22.67 -21.26 10.12
CA GLU A 726 21.39 -21.18 9.43
C GLU A 726 20.22 -21.23 10.42
N VAL A 727 19.32 -20.26 10.31
CA VAL A 727 18.09 -20.13 11.12
C VAL A 727 16.90 -19.97 10.19
N LYS A 728 15.79 -20.63 10.50
CA LYS A 728 14.50 -20.55 9.79
C LYS A 728 13.36 -20.34 10.80
N GLU A 729 12.87 -19.09 11.09
CA GLU A 729 13.17 -17.84 10.35
C GLU A 729 13.73 -16.74 11.27
N ILE A 730 13.35 -16.71 12.55
CA ILE A 730 13.68 -15.64 13.50
C ILE A 730 14.21 -16.27 14.78
N ALA A 731 15.27 -15.69 15.35
CA ALA A 731 15.85 -16.14 16.59
C ALA A 731 15.95 -15.01 17.63
N ALA A 732 15.32 -15.19 18.78
CA ALA A 732 15.58 -14.35 19.96
C ALA A 732 16.58 -15.07 20.88
N ILE A 733 17.62 -14.37 21.33
CA ILE A 733 18.79 -14.97 21.98
C ILE A 733 18.96 -14.46 23.40
N LYS A 734 19.15 -15.39 24.35
CA LYS A 734 19.53 -15.07 25.73
C LYS A 734 20.78 -15.87 26.14
N LEU A 735 21.80 -15.20 26.67
CA LEU A 735 22.99 -15.81 27.22
C LEU A 735 23.09 -15.48 28.71
N ASN A 736 23.20 -16.51 29.56
CA ASN A 736 23.31 -16.37 31.02
C ASN A 736 22.18 -15.49 31.61
N GLY A 737 20.96 -15.56 31.02
CA GLY A 737 19.79 -14.79 31.43
C GLY A 737 19.69 -13.38 30.83
N LYS A 738 20.76 -12.86 30.22
CA LYS A 738 20.75 -11.56 29.55
C LYS A 738 20.22 -11.71 28.13
N ASP A 739 19.26 -10.86 27.78
CA ASP A 739 18.73 -10.72 26.42
C ASP A 739 19.80 -10.10 25.52
N LEU A 740 20.07 -10.71 24.38
CA LEU A 740 21.00 -10.23 23.35
C LEU A 740 20.30 -9.70 22.11
N GLY A 741 18.96 -9.74 22.08
CA GLY A 741 18.14 -9.25 20.98
C GLY A 741 17.65 -10.34 20.03
N VAL A 742 17.16 -9.89 18.88
CA VAL A 742 16.50 -10.72 17.87
C VAL A 742 17.28 -10.64 16.55
N LEU A 743 17.63 -11.82 16.02
CA LEU A 743 18.15 -11.98 14.66
C LEU A 743 16.99 -12.37 13.72
N TRP A 744 16.80 -11.60 12.68
CA TRP A 744 15.71 -11.75 11.73
C TRP A 744 16.14 -11.63 10.25
N THR A 745 17.41 -11.30 10.04
CA THR A 745 18.09 -11.22 8.73
C THR A 745 19.58 -11.50 8.92
N ALA A 746 20.29 -11.77 7.86
CA ALA A 746 21.75 -11.87 7.87
C ALA A 746 22.41 -10.51 8.23
N PRO A 747 23.61 -10.56 8.88
CA PRO A 747 24.31 -11.75 9.37
C PRO A 747 23.66 -12.32 10.64
N TRP A 748 23.53 -13.66 10.69
CA TRP A 748 22.95 -14.37 11.84
C TRP A 748 23.89 -14.41 13.04
N SER A 749 24.32 -13.24 13.49
CA SER A 749 25.29 -13.11 14.59
C SER A 749 24.98 -11.89 15.48
N VAL A 750 25.23 -12.06 16.78
CA VAL A 750 25.05 -11.02 17.79
C VAL A 750 26.31 -10.91 18.68
N GLU A 751 26.66 -9.67 19.02
CA GLU A 751 27.81 -9.40 19.90
C GLU A 751 27.52 -9.87 21.34
N ILE A 752 28.54 -10.49 21.98
CA ILE A 752 28.46 -10.88 23.37
C ILE A 752 29.05 -9.75 24.22
N PRO A 753 28.26 -9.12 25.08
CA PRO A 753 28.78 -8.10 25.98
C PRO A 753 29.97 -8.59 26.81
N ALA A 754 30.97 -7.71 26.99
CA ALA A 754 32.14 -8.02 27.78
C ALA A 754 31.76 -8.51 29.19
N GLY A 755 32.45 -9.57 29.66
CA GLY A 755 32.24 -10.16 30.98
C GLY A 755 30.99 -11.04 31.12
N LEU A 756 30.19 -11.23 30.07
CA LEU A 756 28.97 -12.05 30.15
C LEU A 756 29.27 -13.57 30.09
N LEU A 757 30.33 -13.98 29.37
CA LEU A 757 30.76 -15.37 29.31
C LEU A 757 31.47 -15.78 30.60
N LYS A 758 31.16 -17.00 31.06
CA LYS A 758 31.74 -17.69 32.20
C LYS A 758 32.65 -18.80 31.71
N GLU A 759 33.61 -19.20 32.51
CA GLU A 759 34.46 -20.34 32.15
C GLU A 759 33.68 -21.65 32.04
N LYS A 760 32.65 -21.82 32.89
CA LYS A 760 31.84 -23.03 32.92
C LYS A 760 30.37 -22.75 32.97
N LYS A 761 29.59 -23.70 32.45
CA LYS A 761 28.12 -23.74 32.54
C LYS A 761 27.40 -22.46 32.01
N ASN A 762 27.91 -21.92 30.90
CA ASN A 762 27.14 -20.88 30.20
C ASN A 762 25.79 -21.44 29.78
N GLN A 763 24.69 -20.70 30.03
CA GLN A 763 23.36 -21.09 29.64
C GLN A 763 22.95 -20.28 28.40
N LEU A 764 22.72 -20.97 27.29
CA LEU A 764 22.24 -20.36 26.03
C LEU A 764 20.81 -20.80 25.78
N THR A 765 19.93 -19.81 25.58
CA THR A 765 18.54 -20.01 25.21
C THR A 765 18.30 -19.31 23.88
N ILE A 766 17.69 -20.01 22.91
CA ILE A 766 17.33 -19.48 21.61
C ILE A 766 15.87 -19.82 21.35
N GLU A 767 15.03 -18.80 21.19
CA GLU A 767 13.64 -18.95 20.75
C GLU A 767 13.60 -18.79 19.23
N VAL A 768 13.20 -19.85 18.51
CA VAL A 768 13.11 -19.84 17.05
C VAL A 768 11.65 -19.89 16.63
N SER A 769 11.23 -18.88 15.86
CA SER A 769 9.88 -18.80 15.27
C SER A 769 9.95 -19.09 13.77
N ASN A 770 9.12 -20.02 13.30
CA ASN A 770 8.92 -20.30 11.88
C ASN A 770 7.60 -19.70 11.38
N LEU A 771 7.00 -20.25 10.33
CA LEU A 771 5.83 -19.76 9.60
C LEU A 771 4.62 -20.67 9.77
N TRP A 772 3.39 -20.16 9.54
CA TRP A 772 2.17 -20.97 9.58
C TRP A 772 2.11 -22.05 8.50
N ALA A 773 2.81 -21.89 7.39
CA ALA A 773 2.71 -22.77 6.20
C ALA A 773 2.78 -24.28 6.56
N ASN A 774 3.74 -24.70 7.39
CA ASN A 774 3.93 -26.12 7.68
C ASN A 774 2.77 -26.71 8.51
N ARG A 775 2.20 -25.96 9.45
CA ARG A 775 1.03 -26.45 10.20
C ARG A 775 -0.20 -26.49 9.32
N LEU A 776 -0.40 -25.52 8.44
CA LEU A 776 -1.48 -25.50 7.47
C LEU A 776 -1.40 -26.72 6.53
N ILE A 777 -0.19 -27.05 6.02
CA ILE A 777 0.03 -28.26 5.23
C ILE A 777 -0.22 -29.53 6.05
N GLY A 778 0.17 -29.53 7.34
CA GLY A 778 -0.07 -30.63 8.26
C GLY A 778 -1.56 -30.85 8.54
N ASP A 779 -2.33 -29.78 8.64
CA ASP A 779 -3.78 -29.86 8.82
C ASP A 779 -4.48 -30.45 7.58
N GLU A 780 -3.94 -30.23 6.38
CA GLU A 780 -4.45 -30.82 5.14
C GLU A 780 -4.17 -32.33 5.01
N GLN A 781 -3.40 -32.96 5.91
CA GLN A 781 -3.27 -34.43 5.99
C GLN A 781 -4.53 -35.07 6.59
N GLU A 782 -5.36 -34.29 7.27
CA GLU A 782 -6.60 -34.71 7.92
C GLU A 782 -7.82 -34.41 7.04
N LEU A 783 -8.95 -35.08 7.31
CA LEU A 783 -10.20 -34.79 6.62
C LEU A 783 -10.63 -33.35 6.87
N ASP A 784 -11.15 -32.70 5.83
CA ASP A 784 -11.62 -31.32 5.90
C ASP A 784 -12.92 -31.25 6.73
N ASP A 785 -13.01 -30.25 7.60
CA ASP A 785 -14.16 -29.97 8.46
C ASP A 785 -14.83 -28.62 8.15
N CYS A 786 -14.48 -28.03 6.99
CA CYS A 786 -15.01 -26.79 6.45
C CYS A 786 -15.41 -26.95 4.99
N GLU A 787 -16.34 -26.13 4.52
CA GLU A 787 -16.71 -26.05 3.11
C GLU A 787 -15.99 -24.87 2.45
N TRP A 788 -15.46 -25.11 1.24
CA TRP A 788 -14.62 -24.14 0.54
C TRP A 788 -15.18 -23.78 -0.83
N LEU A 789 -15.09 -22.49 -1.18
CA LEU A 789 -15.27 -21.97 -2.54
C LEU A 789 -13.89 -21.86 -3.20
N LYS A 790 -13.74 -22.52 -4.35
CA LYS A 790 -12.49 -22.43 -5.11
C LYS A 790 -12.30 -21.02 -5.64
N GLY A 791 -11.16 -20.41 -5.31
CA GLY A 791 -10.77 -19.12 -5.83
C GLY A 791 -10.44 -19.14 -7.34
N GLN A 792 -10.59 -17.99 -7.99
CA GLN A 792 -10.19 -17.75 -9.39
C GLN A 792 -9.51 -16.40 -9.49
N MET A 793 -8.44 -16.29 -10.26
CA MET A 793 -7.75 -15.02 -10.49
C MET A 793 -8.33 -14.25 -11.68
N GLY A 794 -9.23 -14.87 -12.46
CA GLY A 794 -9.81 -14.27 -13.65
C GLY A 794 -8.76 -13.89 -14.70
N ASP A 795 -9.16 -13.03 -15.64
CA ASP A 795 -8.25 -12.51 -16.69
C ASP A 795 -7.21 -11.51 -16.15
N PHE A 796 -7.41 -11.03 -14.93
CA PHE A 796 -6.53 -10.01 -14.30
C PHE A 796 -5.12 -10.55 -13.99
N SER A 797 -5.01 -11.84 -13.63
CA SER A 797 -3.74 -12.45 -13.24
C SER A 797 -3.66 -13.91 -13.73
N PRO A 798 -3.60 -14.14 -15.03
CA PRO A 798 -3.53 -15.49 -15.57
C PRO A 798 -2.27 -16.22 -15.10
N GLY A 799 -2.45 -17.46 -14.67
CA GLY A 799 -1.35 -18.32 -14.22
C GLY A 799 -1.11 -18.33 -12.71
N HIS A 800 -1.69 -17.41 -11.94
CA HIS A 800 -1.59 -17.41 -10.48
C HIS A 800 -2.63 -18.33 -9.83
N LYS A 801 -2.25 -18.96 -8.71
CA LYS A 801 -3.15 -19.82 -7.93
C LYS A 801 -3.91 -18.99 -6.90
N ALA A 802 -5.22 -18.92 -7.00
CA ALA A 802 -6.07 -18.09 -6.13
C ALA A 802 -6.30 -18.65 -4.71
N GLY A 803 -6.05 -19.93 -4.45
CA GLY A 803 -6.47 -20.59 -3.21
C GLY A 803 -7.98 -20.86 -3.16
N SER A 804 -8.54 -21.01 -1.96
CA SER A 804 -9.98 -21.25 -1.74
C SER A 804 -10.45 -20.44 -0.53
N TYR A 805 -11.67 -19.89 -0.60
CA TYR A 805 -12.28 -19.13 0.47
C TYR A 805 -13.25 -19.99 1.27
N LEU A 806 -13.38 -19.74 2.56
CA LEU A 806 -14.40 -20.36 3.39
C LEU A 806 -15.79 -19.99 2.82
N LYS A 807 -16.60 -21.00 2.50
CA LYS A 807 -17.95 -20.79 1.93
C LYS A 807 -18.95 -20.35 2.98
N GLN A 808 -18.84 -20.96 4.17
CA GLN A 808 -19.67 -20.64 5.33
C GLN A 808 -18.91 -20.99 6.62
N PHE A 809 -19.19 -20.23 7.68
CA PHE A 809 -18.69 -20.60 8.99
C PHE A 809 -19.33 -21.92 9.44
N PRO A 810 -18.54 -22.92 9.84
CA PRO A 810 -19.09 -24.21 10.24
C PRO A 810 -19.85 -24.11 11.58
N ASP A 811 -20.86 -24.93 11.74
CA ASP A 811 -21.74 -24.91 12.93
C ASP A 811 -20.96 -25.05 14.25
N TRP A 812 -19.95 -25.92 14.28
CA TRP A 812 -19.12 -26.08 15.48
C TRP A 812 -18.42 -24.79 15.90
N PHE A 813 -18.02 -23.94 14.92
CA PHE A 813 -17.38 -22.66 15.15
C PHE A 813 -18.39 -21.64 15.68
N VAL A 814 -19.51 -21.46 15.00
CA VAL A 814 -20.54 -20.47 15.37
C VAL A 814 -21.17 -20.80 16.73
N LYS A 815 -21.45 -22.08 16.97
CA LYS A 815 -22.04 -22.57 18.23
C LYS A 815 -21.02 -22.79 19.34
N LYS A 816 -19.72 -22.46 19.10
CA LYS A 816 -18.60 -22.64 20.05
C LYS A 816 -18.50 -24.07 20.59
N GLN A 817 -18.77 -25.06 19.75
CA GLN A 817 -18.67 -26.48 20.07
C GLN A 817 -17.23 -26.96 19.85
N PRO A 818 -16.83 -28.11 20.43
CA PRO A 818 -15.56 -28.74 20.13
C PRO A 818 -15.44 -29.02 18.63
N ARG A 819 -14.26 -28.74 18.06
CA ARG A 819 -13.96 -29.04 16.66
C ARG A 819 -14.06 -30.55 16.40
N PRO A 820 -14.74 -30.99 15.33
CA PRO A 820 -14.94 -32.41 15.06
C PRO A 820 -13.65 -33.16 14.69
N SER A 821 -12.71 -32.52 13.98
CA SER A 821 -11.41 -33.09 13.65
C SER A 821 -10.45 -32.97 14.83
N LYS A 822 -9.69 -34.04 15.13
CA LYS A 822 -8.69 -34.04 16.22
C LYS A 822 -7.28 -33.67 15.77
N GLY A 823 -7.00 -33.74 14.48
CA GLY A 823 -5.67 -33.51 13.89
C GLY A 823 -5.49 -32.14 13.26
N ARG A 824 -6.55 -31.34 13.14
CA ARG A 824 -6.48 -29.96 12.64
C ARG A 824 -6.35 -28.99 13.80
N TYR A 825 -5.36 -28.14 13.75
CA TYR A 825 -5.02 -27.14 14.78
C TYR A 825 -5.34 -25.71 14.35
N CYS A 826 -5.23 -25.40 13.06
CA CYS A 826 -5.45 -24.05 12.52
C CYS A 826 -6.88 -23.82 12.05
N PHE A 827 -7.34 -22.57 12.13
CA PHE A 827 -8.57 -22.12 11.46
C PHE A 827 -8.28 -20.78 10.74
N THR A 828 -8.71 -20.69 9.50
CA THR A 828 -8.58 -19.48 8.69
C THR A 828 -9.73 -19.37 7.67
N THR A 829 -10.01 -18.15 7.20
CA THR A 829 -11.04 -17.88 6.19
C THR A 829 -10.60 -18.11 4.76
N TRP A 830 -9.32 -18.44 4.55
CA TRP A 830 -8.76 -18.72 3.22
C TRP A 830 -7.73 -19.84 3.29
N LYS A 831 -7.71 -20.71 2.27
CA LYS A 831 -6.85 -21.88 2.17
C LYS A 831 -6.05 -21.83 0.87
N TYR A 832 -4.71 -21.88 0.99
CA TYR A 832 -3.80 -21.92 -0.16
C TYR A 832 -3.15 -23.30 -0.32
N PHE A 833 -2.70 -23.89 0.78
CA PHE A 833 -1.96 -25.13 0.79
C PHE A 833 -2.85 -26.38 0.60
N THR A 834 -2.22 -27.44 0.08
CA THR A 834 -2.79 -28.81 -0.02
C THR A 834 -1.85 -29.77 0.69
N LYS A 835 -2.28 -31.00 0.87
CA LYS A 835 -1.46 -32.05 1.48
C LYS A 835 -0.18 -32.38 0.70
N GLU A 836 -0.14 -32.08 -0.61
CA GLU A 836 1.01 -32.24 -1.51
C GLU A 836 1.93 -31.04 -1.53
N SER A 837 1.57 -29.94 -0.90
CA SER A 837 2.41 -28.74 -0.87
C SER A 837 3.75 -29.03 -0.20
N PRO A 838 4.87 -28.51 -0.74
CA PRO A 838 6.19 -28.71 -0.13
C PRO A 838 6.27 -28.00 1.22
N LEU A 839 6.88 -28.68 2.20
CA LEU A 839 7.17 -28.05 3.50
C LEU A 839 8.28 -27.01 3.36
N ILE A 840 8.17 -25.95 4.16
CA ILE A 840 9.19 -24.89 4.25
C ILE A 840 10.17 -25.25 5.36
N SER A 841 11.47 -25.26 5.05
CA SER A 841 12.56 -25.52 6.01
C SER A 841 12.37 -24.68 7.28
N SER A 842 12.57 -25.28 8.46
CA SER A 842 12.20 -24.65 9.73
C SER A 842 13.15 -25.03 10.86
N GLY A 843 13.36 -24.11 11.80
CA GLY A 843 14.11 -24.34 13.03
C GLY A 843 15.54 -23.79 13.04
N LEU A 844 16.29 -24.14 14.07
CA LEU A 844 17.72 -23.84 14.19
C LEU A 844 18.53 -24.98 13.55
N ILE A 845 19.11 -24.70 12.40
CA ILE A 845 19.90 -25.68 11.63
C ILE A 845 21.36 -25.58 12.00
N GLY A 846 21.83 -24.39 12.39
CA GLY A 846 23.20 -24.18 12.89
C GLY A 846 24.25 -24.18 11.77
N PRO A 847 25.52 -24.47 12.09
CA PRO A 847 26.08 -24.74 13.44
C PRO A 847 26.16 -23.47 14.29
N VAL A 848 25.88 -23.56 15.58
CA VAL A 848 26.07 -22.47 16.54
C VAL A 848 27.53 -22.38 16.99
N LYS A 849 28.10 -21.16 16.92
CA LYS A 849 29.51 -20.92 17.18
C LYS A 849 29.71 -19.64 17.98
N ILE A 850 30.85 -19.58 18.67
CA ILE A 850 31.40 -18.30 19.16
C ILE A 850 32.55 -17.92 18.22
N THR A 851 32.49 -16.71 17.73
CA THR A 851 33.51 -16.13 16.85
C THR A 851 34.10 -14.87 17.46
N GLN A 852 35.30 -14.52 17.06
CA GLN A 852 36.03 -13.31 17.45
C GLN A 852 36.21 -12.42 16.22
N ARG A 853 36.03 -11.13 16.39
CA ARG A 853 36.19 -10.11 15.31
C ARG A 853 37.06 -8.95 15.77
#